data_89bf490e0705f69b63ad44ee3db1c130
#
_entry.id   89bf490e0705f69b63ad44ee3db1c130
#
_cell.length_a   1.000
_cell.length_b   1.000
_cell.length_c   1.000
_cell.angle_alpha   90.00
_cell.angle_beta   90.00
_cell.angle_gamma   90.00
#
_symmetry.space_group_name_H-M   'P 1'
#
loop_
_entity.id
_entity.type
_entity.pdbx_description
1 polymer ?
#
loop_
_entity_poly.entity_id
_entity_poly.type
_entity_poly.pdbx_seq_one_letter_code
_entity_poly.pdbx_strand_id
1 'polypeptide(L)'
;MKKAFLSLIASALTLCIAAQVSEGGLPPSFKISGSKSISEIASRTLGLIDTATLAFHNGANRLPLMYAVLEEVAIDIIKEGTLTKLEDGGTIRQYRINSPAGKSLQVIFSKYLVPEGARLFLYNESYSDIKGAFTDYNITEDLVFVTGDFRGDHVIIEYYEPADAPFAGEVVVSQVGQAFIDILVPKSGNTDKDGFIGINCIEGISLQNEKHSVCRYTFNDGTYSYLCSGALINSAGLSLKPYLLTAAHCINTIKEAATIVAYFNYEEAACSQQTLDPKQTISGSSLMTTGTDSDYSLLEFDRNIPISYNPYYAGWNIEEAPPQTSACIHHPGGRPKKLARDFESPSTNGEQLTWEGGTTSPSGTHWEVVFDEGITSSGSSGAPLFDHNKKITGQLHGGSEIDYFGRLDYSWNHPNIGFPALKSFLDPDGTGVTSLDGYYPPTNLPDPQFATQIAQVCTNTPVELTGFSAFEPTGWQWSFSPSAVSYSDGTNSSSSSPKVSFLLEARYTVSLKAANAAGEKETTVDEFISAGSELLIQAVPIALTDSCVNSFSGLTLHAYGADAWLWTLSDESQNLFYIENNTANPAVIRVLDGRRLTRSTDIDISLTGIHGTCQEVLNVKIPLEAQSNDNISNAHPISSGTSGPFSNRCATVQQNEPIPPYSSCTGQMSWCDEYGTGQDIVENSVWFSYTPVSNQTISLLSTGFDNQIAIYSAVSESALLAGSYKLEAANDDYSDTDYNPQITSVDVVANQKYWIQVDGSAGGSTGIFYLKLSILNSIAEDVADNETKVYPQPAAGYVCIESHNFIRCSSVSIELVDTSGRIVLQDTLTPDGDMVLLQLGNIAPGIYLARIYLNGKVMVARVVV
;
A
#
# COMPACT_ATOMS: atom_id res chain seq x y z
N MET A 1 11.07 70.28 -30.54
CA MET A 1 11.51 68.91 -30.81
C MET A 1 11.49 68.15 -29.51
N LYS A 2 10.36 67.53 -29.14
CA LYS A 2 10.20 66.73 -27.93
C LYS A 2 10.08 65.26 -28.36
N LYS A 3 11.04 64.45 -28.06
CA LYS A 3 10.97 62.99 -28.22
C LYS A 3 10.11 62.40 -27.11
N ALA A 4 9.00 61.79 -27.49
CA ALA A 4 8.17 60.98 -26.60
C ALA A 4 8.82 59.62 -26.47
N PHE A 5 9.18 59.24 -25.24
CA PHE A 5 9.52 57.87 -24.86
C PHE A 5 8.22 57.08 -24.65
N LEU A 6 7.96 56.13 -25.53
CA LEU A 6 6.90 55.13 -25.31
C LEU A 6 7.51 54.01 -24.45
N SER A 7 7.10 53.93 -23.21
CA SER A 7 7.46 52.82 -22.31
C SER A 7 6.45 51.68 -22.57
N LEU A 8 6.90 50.62 -23.23
CA LEU A 8 6.13 49.39 -23.35
C LEU A 8 6.23 48.64 -22.02
N ILE A 9 5.18 48.70 -21.24
CA ILE A 9 4.99 47.79 -20.10
C ILE A 9 4.53 46.44 -20.69
N ALA A 10 5.46 45.51 -20.81
CA ALA A 10 5.14 44.12 -21.04
C ALA A 10 4.49 43.57 -19.75
N SER A 11 3.16 43.52 -19.72
CA SER A 11 2.44 42.73 -18.73
C SER A 11 2.78 41.25 -18.97
N ALA A 12 3.66 40.71 -18.14
CA ALA A 12 3.79 39.26 -18.04
C ALA A 12 2.43 38.73 -17.50
N LEU A 13 1.61 38.24 -18.42
CA LEU A 13 0.57 37.32 -18.04
C LEU A 13 1.25 36.06 -17.48
N THR A 14 1.32 35.96 -16.19
CA THR A 14 1.49 34.67 -15.51
C THR A 14 0.26 33.84 -15.86
N LEU A 15 0.37 33.02 -16.89
CA LEU A 15 -0.52 31.90 -17.09
C LEU A 15 -0.38 31.02 -15.83
N CYS A 16 -1.33 31.12 -14.91
CA CYS A 16 -1.56 30.10 -13.90
C CYS A 16 -1.86 28.81 -14.66
N ILE A 17 -0.88 27.93 -14.78
CA ILE A 17 -1.04 26.59 -15.31
C ILE A 17 -1.86 25.86 -14.24
N ALA A 18 -3.16 25.71 -14.49
CA ALA A 18 -4.05 24.95 -13.62
C ALA A 18 -3.64 23.47 -13.65
N ALA A 19 -3.06 23.03 -12.58
CA ALA A 19 -2.80 21.63 -12.32
C ALA A 19 -4.09 21.01 -11.76
N GLN A 20 -4.68 20.14 -12.46
CA GLN A 20 -5.99 19.47 -12.32
C GLN A 20 -7.03 20.06 -13.28
N VAL A 21 -8.06 19.21 -13.57
CA VAL A 21 -9.30 19.69 -14.17
C VAL A 21 -10.04 20.55 -13.12
N SER A 22 -9.37 21.49 -12.51
CA SER A 22 -9.87 22.50 -11.59
C SER A 22 -9.14 23.80 -11.87
N GLU A 23 -9.85 24.91 -11.79
CA GLU A 23 -9.27 26.24 -11.99
C GLU A 23 -8.34 26.69 -10.83
N GLY A 24 -8.27 25.89 -9.76
CA GLY A 24 -7.54 26.25 -8.55
C GLY A 24 -8.16 27.44 -7.81
N GLY A 25 -7.38 28.10 -6.98
CA GLY A 25 -7.79 29.23 -6.19
C GLY A 25 -8.26 28.86 -4.78
N LEU A 26 -8.84 29.84 -4.09
CA LEU A 26 -9.36 29.67 -2.73
C LEU A 26 -10.87 29.74 -2.71
N PRO A 27 -11.54 28.96 -1.82
CA PRO A 27 -12.98 29.04 -1.61
C PRO A 27 -13.42 30.49 -1.36
N PRO A 28 -14.51 30.98 -1.98
CA PRO A 28 -14.99 32.32 -1.78
C PRO A 28 -15.29 32.68 -0.32
N SER A 29 -15.71 31.74 0.51
CA SER A 29 -15.96 31.94 1.93
C SER A 29 -14.75 32.44 2.71
N PHE A 30 -13.53 32.18 2.26
CA PHE A 30 -12.28 32.61 2.93
C PHE A 30 -12.05 34.12 2.86
N LYS A 31 -12.73 34.79 1.95
CA LYS A 31 -12.62 36.25 1.75
C LYS A 31 -13.69 37.03 2.52
N ILE A 32 -14.64 36.36 3.17
CA ILE A 32 -15.79 37.00 3.82
C ILE A 32 -15.49 37.25 5.30
N SER A 33 -15.48 38.49 5.72
CA SER A 33 -15.44 38.86 7.14
C SER A 33 -16.76 38.46 7.83
N GLY A 34 -16.73 37.51 8.76
CA GLY A 34 -17.90 36.99 9.45
C GLY A 34 -18.53 35.77 8.78
N SER A 35 -17.73 34.95 8.06
CA SER A 35 -18.16 33.62 7.64
C SER A 35 -18.71 32.84 8.83
N LYS A 36 -19.74 32.01 8.59
CA LYS A 36 -20.33 31.17 9.62
C LYS A 36 -19.28 30.27 10.23
N SER A 37 -19.38 30.06 11.54
CA SER A 37 -18.49 29.08 12.20
C SER A 37 -18.73 27.67 11.62
N ILE A 38 -17.74 26.83 11.63
CA ILE A 38 -17.84 25.44 11.13
C ILE A 38 -19.01 24.68 11.77
N SER A 39 -19.32 24.97 13.03
CA SER A 39 -20.44 24.38 13.78
C SER A 39 -21.83 24.84 13.27
N GLU A 40 -21.91 25.88 12.46
CA GLU A 40 -23.18 26.40 11.88
C GLU A 40 -23.42 25.86 10.46
N ILE A 41 -22.45 25.13 9.88
CA ILE A 41 -22.61 24.50 8.58
C ILE A 41 -23.49 23.26 8.72
N ALA A 42 -24.49 23.12 7.85
CA ALA A 42 -25.30 21.91 7.73
C ALA A 42 -24.39 20.68 7.54
N SER A 43 -24.65 19.62 8.29
CA SER A 43 -23.73 18.48 8.29
C SER A 43 -24.45 17.14 8.37
N ARG A 44 -23.75 16.10 7.88
CA ARG A 44 -24.12 14.69 8.07
C ARG A 44 -22.91 13.92 8.61
N THR A 45 -23.17 13.06 9.59
CA THR A 45 -22.21 12.08 10.07
C THR A 45 -22.56 10.73 9.48
N LEU A 46 -21.58 10.09 8.85
CA LEU A 46 -21.69 8.77 8.23
C LEU A 46 -21.65 7.67 9.29
N GLY A 47 -22.07 6.46 8.90
CA GLY A 47 -22.00 5.29 9.74
C GLY A 47 -20.55 4.89 10.07
N LEU A 48 -20.39 4.13 11.16
CA LEU A 48 -19.11 3.53 11.48
C LEU A 48 -18.81 2.37 10.52
N ILE A 49 -17.59 2.27 10.03
CA ILE A 49 -17.12 1.16 9.23
C ILE A 49 -16.39 0.15 10.12
N ASP A 50 -16.64 -1.14 9.93
CA ASP A 50 -15.89 -2.22 10.57
C ASP A 50 -14.56 -2.44 9.85
N THR A 51 -13.56 -1.66 10.27
CA THR A 51 -12.23 -1.69 9.64
C THR A 51 -11.49 -3.00 9.85
N ALA A 52 -11.83 -3.78 10.87
CA ALA A 52 -11.18 -5.06 11.16
C ALA A 52 -11.64 -6.14 10.17
N THR A 53 -12.96 -6.28 9.97
CA THR A 53 -13.51 -7.20 8.96
C THR A 53 -13.07 -6.84 7.54
N LEU A 54 -13.04 -5.53 7.21
CA LEU A 54 -12.62 -5.06 5.88
C LEU A 54 -11.12 -5.24 5.62
N ALA A 55 -10.27 -5.06 6.64
CA ALA A 55 -8.84 -5.32 6.52
C ALA A 55 -8.55 -6.81 6.30
N PHE A 56 -9.37 -7.67 6.88
CA PHE A 56 -9.30 -9.11 6.69
C PHE A 56 -9.60 -9.52 5.23
N HIS A 57 -10.60 -8.92 4.60
CA HIS A 57 -10.91 -9.16 3.18
C HIS A 57 -9.80 -8.74 2.22
N ASN A 58 -8.87 -7.86 2.63
CA ASN A 58 -7.70 -7.46 1.85
C ASN A 58 -6.43 -8.27 2.17
N GLY A 59 -6.47 -9.14 3.16
CA GLY A 59 -5.31 -9.88 3.66
C GLY A 59 -4.86 -11.06 2.80
N ALA A 60 -5.72 -11.59 1.96
CA ALA A 60 -5.36 -12.52 0.91
C ALA A 60 -5.17 -11.69 -0.36
N ASN A 61 -4.07 -11.78 -1.08
CA ASN A 61 -3.69 -11.11 -2.34
C ASN A 61 -4.83 -10.84 -3.35
N ARG A 62 -6.00 -10.41 -2.87
CA ARG A 62 -7.20 -10.17 -3.67
C ARG A 62 -7.00 -8.96 -4.55
N LEU A 63 -7.16 -9.15 -5.82
CA LEU A 63 -7.13 -8.15 -6.87
C LEU A 63 -8.56 -7.71 -7.19
N PRO A 64 -8.86 -6.42 -7.39
CA PRO A 64 -8.04 -5.21 -7.15
C PRO A 64 -7.96 -4.81 -5.67
N LEU A 65 -7.07 -3.88 -5.32
CA LEU A 65 -6.95 -3.37 -3.94
C LEU A 65 -8.22 -2.61 -3.51
N MET A 66 -9.03 -3.21 -2.65
CA MET A 66 -10.17 -2.56 -2.04
C MET A 66 -9.71 -1.66 -0.89
N TYR A 67 -10.05 -0.37 -0.90
CA TYR A 67 -9.56 0.57 0.11
C TYR A 67 -10.63 1.37 0.84
N ALA A 68 -11.85 1.47 0.31
CA ALA A 68 -12.93 2.24 0.93
C ALA A 68 -14.30 1.57 0.75
N VAL A 69 -15.20 1.84 1.68
CA VAL A 69 -16.63 1.47 1.61
C VAL A 69 -17.43 2.67 1.17
N LEU A 70 -18.40 2.47 0.30
CA LEU A 70 -19.32 3.51 -0.13
C LEU A 70 -20.56 3.53 0.76
N GLU A 71 -20.90 4.70 1.31
CA GLU A 71 -22.17 4.95 1.98
C GLU A 71 -23.07 5.79 1.10
N GLU A 72 -24.31 5.33 0.90
CA GLU A 72 -25.32 6.10 0.19
C GLU A 72 -25.86 7.26 1.04
N VAL A 73 -25.90 8.46 0.44
CA VAL A 73 -26.30 9.67 1.19
C VAL A 73 -27.29 10.44 0.36
N ALA A 74 -27.75 10.86 -0.40
CA ALA A 74 -28.74 11.67 -1.12
C ALA A 74 -28.77 13.13 -0.60
N ILE A 75 -27.62 13.81 -0.66
CA ILE A 75 -27.49 15.21 -0.17
C ILE A 75 -27.56 16.17 -1.37
N ASP A 76 -28.57 17.01 -1.38
CA ASP A 76 -28.72 18.11 -2.35
C ASP A 76 -28.07 19.38 -1.79
N ILE A 77 -26.88 19.71 -2.28
CA ILE A 77 -26.09 20.86 -1.78
C ILE A 77 -26.85 22.18 -1.94
N ILE A 78 -27.67 22.31 -2.97
CA ILE A 78 -28.41 23.53 -3.23
C ILE A 78 -29.56 23.70 -2.22
N LYS A 79 -30.24 22.62 -1.85
CA LYS A 79 -31.39 22.65 -0.93
C LYS A 79 -31.00 22.58 0.53
N GLU A 80 -30.03 21.74 0.84
CA GLU A 80 -29.67 21.37 2.21
C GLU A 80 -28.46 22.15 2.75
N GLY A 81 -27.63 22.70 1.85
CA GLY A 81 -26.44 23.44 2.23
C GLY A 81 -26.77 24.77 2.95
N THR A 82 -25.96 25.10 3.94
CA THR A 82 -26.01 26.35 4.65
C THR A 82 -25.77 27.52 3.69
N LEU A 83 -26.77 28.39 3.51
CA LEU A 83 -26.74 29.52 2.58
C LEU A 83 -26.04 30.73 3.18
N THR A 84 -25.13 31.34 2.42
CA THR A 84 -24.59 32.68 2.63
C THR A 84 -24.81 33.50 1.36
N LYS A 85 -25.43 34.66 1.49
CA LYS A 85 -25.62 35.62 0.40
C LYS A 85 -24.48 36.62 0.39
N LEU A 86 -23.96 36.91 -0.80
CA LEU A 86 -22.87 37.85 -1.01
C LEU A 86 -23.42 39.25 -1.35
N GLU A 87 -22.58 40.26 -1.16
CA GLU A 87 -22.94 41.67 -1.46
C GLU A 87 -23.16 41.90 -2.96
N ASP A 88 -22.51 41.14 -3.82
CA ASP A 88 -22.65 41.17 -5.28
C ASP A 88 -23.91 40.42 -5.79
N GLY A 89 -24.68 39.83 -4.87
CA GLY A 89 -25.88 39.06 -5.17
C GLY A 89 -25.62 37.56 -5.42
N GLY A 90 -24.38 37.14 -5.49
CA GLY A 90 -24.00 35.73 -5.55
C GLY A 90 -24.33 34.96 -4.27
N THR A 91 -24.27 33.67 -4.33
CA THR A 91 -24.58 32.79 -3.18
C THR A 91 -23.50 31.74 -2.96
N ILE A 92 -23.28 31.40 -1.68
CA ILE A 92 -22.46 30.28 -1.27
C ILE A 92 -23.33 29.28 -0.53
N ARG A 93 -23.19 28.00 -0.85
CA ARG A 93 -23.79 26.88 -0.12
C ARG A 93 -22.68 26.02 0.44
N GLN A 94 -22.74 25.74 1.75
CA GLN A 94 -21.75 24.88 2.43
C GLN A 94 -22.43 23.68 3.08
N TYR A 95 -21.83 22.51 2.94
CA TYR A 95 -22.27 21.29 3.59
C TYR A 95 -21.08 20.50 4.09
N ARG A 96 -21.15 19.96 5.30
CA ARG A 96 -20.08 19.19 5.92
C ARG A 96 -20.46 17.71 5.99
N ILE A 97 -19.52 16.84 5.64
CA ILE A 97 -19.64 15.39 5.79
C ILE A 97 -18.55 14.92 6.75
N ASN A 98 -18.94 14.14 7.76
CA ASN A 98 -18.05 13.58 8.77
C ASN A 98 -18.08 12.05 8.69
N SER A 99 -16.91 11.42 8.77
CA SER A 99 -16.72 9.98 8.84
C SER A 99 -15.87 9.63 10.06
N PRO A 100 -16.45 9.21 11.19
CA PRO A 100 -15.70 9.02 12.43
C PRO A 100 -14.58 7.95 12.37
N ALA A 101 -14.59 7.10 11.34
CA ALA A 101 -13.62 6.01 11.17
C ALA A 101 -12.83 6.09 9.86
N GLY A 102 -13.19 7.00 8.95
CA GLY A 102 -12.53 7.15 7.64
C GLY A 102 -11.13 7.75 7.77
N LYS A 103 -10.17 7.17 7.05
CA LYS A 103 -8.80 7.71 6.92
C LYS A 103 -8.71 8.77 5.83
N SER A 104 -9.54 8.62 4.79
CA SER A 104 -9.79 9.61 3.76
C SER A 104 -11.23 9.48 3.27
N LEU A 105 -11.72 10.50 2.59
CA LEU A 105 -13.06 10.55 2.03
C LEU A 105 -13.01 10.81 0.52
N GLN A 106 -13.87 10.13 -0.24
CA GLN A 106 -14.13 10.39 -1.65
C GLN A 106 -15.59 10.78 -1.81
N VAL A 107 -15.88 11.86 -2.55
CA VAL A 107 -17.26 12.34 -2.76
C VAL A 107 -17.71 12.03 -4.20
N ILE A 108 -18.86 11.37 -4.32
CA ILE A 108 -19.46 10.97 -5.59
C ILE A 108 -20.76 11.75 -5.77
N PHE A 109 -20.80 12.54 -6.84
CA PHE A 109 -21.97 13.31 -7.24
C PHE A 109 -22.69 12.53 -8.34
N SER A 110 -23.96 12.20 -8.11
CA SER A 110 -24.85 11.64 -9.13
C SER A 110 -25.44 12.70 -10.05
N LYS A 111 -25.33 13.97 -9.65
CA LYS A 111 -25.72 15.10 -10.47
C LYS A 111 -24.79 16.27 -10.20
N TYR A 112 -24.00 16.60 -11.22
CA TYR A 112 -23.13 17.75 -11.24
C TYR A 112 -23.42 18.57 -12.51
N LEU A 113 -24.29 19.53 -12.39
CA LEU A 113 -24.68 20.46 -13.45
C LEU A 113 -24.60 21.89 -12.91
N VAL A 114 -23.60 22.64 -13.30
CA VAL A 114 -23.31 23.97 -12.78
C VAL A 114 -23.21 24.98 -13.92
N PRO A 115 -23.73 26.21 -13.74
CA PRO A 115 -23.64 27.25 -14.75
C PRO A 115 -22.21 27.81 -14.87
N GLU A 116 -21.94 28.46 -16.00
CA GLU A 116 -20.70 29.23 -16.21
C GLU A 116 -20.50 30.24 -15.07
N GLY A 117 -19.28 30.32 -14.55
CA GLY A 117 -18.92 31.19 -13.42
C GLY A 117 -19.18 30.58 -12.04
N ALA A 118 -19.96 29.51 -11.94
CA ALA A 118 -20.11 28.76 -10.68
C ALA A 118 -18.84 27.96 -10.33
N ARG A 119 -18.62 27.71 -9.05
CA ARG A 119 -17.42 27.05 -8.54
C ARG A 119 -17.75 26.11 -7.40
N LEU A 120 -17.26 24.88 -7.48
CA LEU A 120 -17.32 23.90 -6.41
C LEU A 120 -15.93 23.69 -5.81
N PHE A 121 -15.83 23.81 -4.50
CA PHE A 121 -14.63 23.49 -3.72
C PHE A 121 -14.94 22.41 -2.70
N LEU A 122 -13.96 21.60 -2.40
CA LEU A 122 -13.96 20.68 -1.27
C LEU A 122 -12.70 20.90 -0.46
N TYR A 123 -12.81 20.96 0.87
CA TYR A 123 -11.67 21.23 1.74
C TYR A 123 -11.87 20.69 3.15
N ASN A 124 -10.77 20.51 3.89
CA ASN A 124 -10.78 20.13 5.30
C ASN A 124 -10.80 21.36 6.22
N GLU A 125 -11.11 21.17 7.50
CA GLU A 125 -11.19 22.26 8.49
C GLU A 125 -9.88 23.02 8.70
N SER A 126 -8.74 22.35 8.53
CA SER A 126 -7.43 22.99 8.66
C SER A 126 -6.97 23.72 7.40
N TYR A 127 -7.76 23.64 6.31
CA TYR A 127 -7.46 24.20 4.99
C TYR A 127 -6.14 23.70 4.36
N SER A 128 -5.64 22.58 4.86
CA SER A 128 -4.40 21.96 4.38
C SER A 128 -4.60 21.12 3.11
N ASP A 129 -5.84 20.70 2.82
CA ASP A 129 -6.24 20.02 1.60
C ASP A 129 -7.45 20.72 0.99
N ILE A 130 -7.25 21.38 -0.17
CA ILE A 130 -8.28 22.11 -0.92
C ILE A 130 -8.29 21.59 -2.35
N LYS A 131 -9.42 21.09 -2.83
CA LYS A 131 -9.64 20.67 -4.21
C LYS A 131 -10.72 21.54 -4.85
N GLY A 132 -10.54 21.86 -6.14
CA GLY A 132 -11.38 22.80 -6.89
C GLY A 132 -10.57 24.04 -7.27
N ALA A 133 -11.14 25.07 -7.84
CA ALA A 133 -12.54 25.17 -8.27
C ALA A 133 -12.86 24.17 -9.37
N PHE A 134 -13.88 23.36 -9.16
CA PHE A 134 -14.52 22.59 -10.22
C PHE A 134 -15.62 23.48 -10.81
N THR A 135 -15.74 23.48 -12.13
CA THR A 135 -16.61 24.42 -12.88
C THR A 135 -17.49 23.66 -13.89
N ASP A 136 -18.19 24.37 -14.74
CA ASP A 136 -18.92 23.79 -15.88
C ASP A 136 -18.02 22.96 -16.80
N TYR A 137 -16.72 23.21 -16.81
CA TYR A 137 -15.73 22.37 -17.49
C TYR A 137 -15.70 20.93 -16.97
N ASN A 138 -16.13 20.65 -15.76
CA ASN A 138 -16.17 19.33 -15.14
C ASN A 138 -17.46 18.54 -15.38
N ILE A 139 -18.43 19.10 -16.13
CA ILE A 139 -19.69 18.42 -16.47
C ILE A 139 -19.39 17.29 -17.47
N THR A 140 -19.86 16.08 -17.16
CA THR A 140 -19.83 14.89 -18.03
C THR A 140 -21.20 14.68 -18.69
N GLU A 141 -21.28 13.83 -19.72
CA GLU A 141 -22.56 13.54 -20.40
C GLU A 141 -23.59 12.90 -19.46
N ASP A 142 -23.14 12.05 -18.54
CA ASP A 142 -23.99 11.38 -17.53
C ASP A 142 -24.19 12.19 -16.26
N LEU A 143 -23.60 13.40 -16.18
CA LEU A 143 -23.62 14.30 -15.02
C LEU A 143 -23.01 13.70 -13.75
N VAL A 144 -22.31 12.58 -13.83
CA VAL A 144 -21.59 11.97 -12.70
C VAL A 144 -20.25 12.66 -12.54
N PHE A 145 -19.92 13.04 -11.30
CA PHE A 145 -18.63 13.62 -10.99
C PHE A 145 -18.06 12.98 -9.71
N VAL A 146 -16.84 12.47 -9.79
CA VAL A 146 -16.14 11.82 -8.68
C VAL A 146 -14.90 12.62 -8.32
N THR A 147 -14.74 12.94 -7.04
CA THR A 147 -13.56 13.68 -6.56
C THR A 147 -12.40 12.72 -6.32
N GLY A 148 -11.16 13.24 -6.30
CA GLY A 148 -10.06 12.55 -5.64
C GLY A 148 -10.29 12.45 -4.14
N ASP A 149 -9.56 11.56 -3.48
CA ASP A 149 -9.64 11.35 -2.04
C ASP A 149 -9.16 12.56 -1.23
N PHE A 150 -9.84 12.87 -0.13
CA PHE A 150 -9.49 13.90 0.86
C PHE A 150 -8.93 13.27 2.11
N ARG A 151 -7.83 13.80 2.63
CA ARG A 151 -7.24 13.35 3.90
C ARG A 151 -8.13 13.70 5.08
N GLY A 152 -8.26 12.74 6.00
CA GLY A 152 -8.98 12.92 7.26
C GLY A 152 -10.40 12.38 7.23
N ASP A 153 -11.08 12.65 8.31
CA ASP A 153 -12.38 12.10 8.66
C ASP A 153 -13.54 13.05 8.36
N HIS A 154 -13.29 14.17 7.69
CA HIS A 154 -14.33 15.13 7.31
C HIS A 154 -13.94 15.92 6.06
N VAL A 155 -14.97 16.36 5.33
CA VAL A 155 -14.85 17.27 4.19
C VAL A 155 -15.97 18.30 4.20
N ILE A 156 -15.63 19.54 3.85
CA ILE A 156 -16.58 20.63 3.62
C ILE A 156 -16.71 20.82 2.11
N ILE A 157 -17.93 20.74 1.62
CA ILE A 157 -18.31 21.03 0.23
C ILE A 157 -18.83 22.46 0.18
N GLU A 158 -18.23 23.30 -0.66
CA GLU A 158 -18.63 24.70 -0.87
C GLU A 158 -18.95 24.92 -2.34
N TYR A 159 -20.19 25.27 -2.60
CA TYR A 159 -20.67 25.64 -3.93
C TYR A 159 -20.94 27.14 -3.98
N TYR A 160 -20.29 27.84 -4.91
CA TYR A 160 -20.53 29.25 -5.23
C TYR A 160 -21.31 29.37 -6.55
N GLU A 161 -22.33 30.18 -6.56
CA GLU A 161 -23.14 30.55 -7.74
C GLU A 161 -23.18 32.06 -7.90
N PRO A 162 -22.79 32.62 -9.07
CA PRO A 162 -22.86 34.05 -9.32
C PRO A 162 -24.31 34.53 -9.43
N ALA A 163 -24.55 35.85 -9.20
CA ALA A 163 -25.90 36.45 -9.25
C ALA A 163 -26.55 36.40 -10.65
N ASP A 164 -25.73 36.41 -11.68
CA ASP A 164 -26.14 36.45 -13.08
C ASP A 164 -26.05 35.06 -13.77
N ALA A 165 -26.00 33.98 -12.98
CA ALA A 165 -26.01 32.65 -13.49
C ALA A 165 -27.16 32.39 -14.46
N PRO A 166 -26.92 31.80 -15.66
CA PRO A 166 -27.97 31.59 -16.66
C PRO A 166 -29.00 30.53 -16.26
N PHE A 167 -28.71 29.69 -15.30
CA PHE A 167 -29.62 28.73 -14.68
C PHE A 167 -29.13 28.39 -13.26
N ALA A 168 -29.97 27.81 -12.43
CA ALA A 168 -29.60 27.38 -11.10
C ALA A 168 -28.83 26.03 -11.17
N GLY A 169 -27.70 25.93 -10.48
CA GLY A 169 -26.93 24.70 -10.45
C GLY A 169 -27.67 23.55 -9.78
N GLU A 170 -27.33 22.33 -10.14
CA GLU A 170 -27.80 21.09 -9.52
C GLU A 170 -26.57 20.26 -9.08
N VAL A 171 -26.37 20.15 -7.76
CA VAL A 171 -25.21 19.47 -7.16
C VAL A 171 -25.72 18.51 -6.09
N VAL A 172 -25.74 17.21 -6.44
CA VAL A 172 -26.28 16.15 -5.56
C VAL A 172 -25.20 15.11 -5.29
N VAL A 173 -24.84 14.97 -4.04
CA VAL A 173 -23.97 13.90 -3.56
C VAL A 173 -24.81 12.64 -3.38
N SER A 174 -24.45 11.55 -4.05
CA SER A 174 -25.14 10.27 -3.95
C SER A 174 -24.46 9.30 -3.00
N GLN A 175 -23.13 9.30 -2.99
CA GLN A 175 -22.34 8.37 -2.18
C GLN A 175 -21.10 9.07 -1.65
N VAL A 176 -20.60 8.56 -0.53
CA VAL A 176 -19.32 8.96 0.06
C VAL A 176 -18.49 7.71 0.34
N GLY A 177 -17.30 7.64 -0.24
CA GLY A 177 -16.31 6.61 0.06
C GLY A 177 -15.61 6.92 1.37
N GLN A 178 -15.66 5.98 2.31
CA GLN A 178 -14.96 6.03 3.59
C GLN A 178 -13.76 5.07 3.52
N ALA A 179 -12.56 5.61 3.41
CA ALA A 179 -11.36 4.79 3.29
C ALA A 179 -10.96 4.16 4.63
N PHE A 180 -10.80 2.84 4.67
CA PHE A 180 -10.23 2.09 5.78
C PHE A 180 -8.72 1.84 5.60
N ILE A 181 -8.21 1.91 4.36
CA ILE A 181 -6.78 1.96 4.05
C ILE A 181 -6.41 3.40 3.66
N ASP A 182 -5.37 3.94 4.27
CA ASP A 182 -4.86 5.25 3.88
C ASP A 182 -3.99 5.13 2.63
N ILE A 183 -4.54 5.56 1.49
CA ILE A 183 -3.85 5.56 0.19
C ILE A 183 -3.18 6.91 -0.13
N LEU A 184 -3.30 7.91 0.76
CA LEU A 184 -2.76 9.25 0.59
C LEU A 184 -1.51 9.50 1.43
N VAL A 185 -1.33 8.78 2.53
CA VAL A 185 -0.10 8.86 3.32
C VAL A 185 0.97 8.04 2.62
N PRO A 186 2.08 8.66 2.21
CA PRO A 186 3.23 7.93 1.73
C PRO A 186 3.62 6.93 2.83
N LYS A 187 3.60 5.65 2.54
CA LYS A 187 4.21 4.67 3.43
C LYS A 187 5.71 4.93 3.36
N SER A 188 6.18 5.83 4.23
CA SER A 188 7.61 6.11 4.40
C SER A 188 8.25 4.87 5.03
N GLY A 189 8.89 4.07 4.24
CA GLY A 189 9.75 2.99 4.65
C GLY A 189 10.92 2.99 3.71
N ASN A 190 12.14 2.85 4.22
CA ASN A 190 13.30 2.58 3.41
C ASN A 190 12.92 1.47 2.43
N THR A 191 12.96 1.79 1.15
CA THR A 191 12.60 0.93 0.02
C THR A 191 13.32 -0.41 0.05
N ASP A 192 14.47 -0.47 0.66
CA ASP A 192 15.34 -1.65 0.74
C ASP A 192 14.79 -2.80 1.60
N LYS A 193 13.82 -2.54 2.47
CA LYS A 193 13.25 -3.61 3.34
C LYS A 193 12.01 -4.29 2.75
N ASP A 194 11.28 -3.59 1.87
CA ASP A 194 10.02 -4.08 1.32
C ASP A 194 10.14 -4.58 -0.14
N GLY A 195 11.34 -4.57 -0.74
CA GLY A 195 11.58 -5.02 -2.12
C GLY A 195 11.05 -4.09 -3.23
N PHE A 196 10.48 -2.91 -2.90
CA PHE A 196 9.95 -1.98 -3.89
C PHE A 196 10.99 -0.94 -4.32
N ILE A 197 11.25 -0.81 -5.62
CA ILE A 197 12.20 0.15 -6.20
C ILE A 197 11.47 1.40 -6.66
N GLY A 198 11.94 2.60 -6.27
CA GLY A 198 11.41 3.87 -6.76
C GLY A 198 11.75 4.10 -8.24
N ILE A 199 10.79 4.59 -9.04
CA ILE A 199 11.04 4.85 -10.49
C ILE A 199 12.14 5.88 -10.73
N ASN A 200 12.43 6.77 -9.77
CA ASN A 200 13.46 7.80 -9.84
C ASN A 200 14.79 7.35 -9.20
N CYS A 201 14.94 6.05 -8.91
CA CYS A 201 16.23 5.43 -8.59
C CYS A 201 17.03 5.13 -9.87
N ILE A 202 18.30 4.74 -9.70
CA ILE A 202 19.22 4.49 -10.83
C ILE A 202 18.70 3.39 -11.76
N GLU A 203 17.96 2.44 -11.21
CA GLU A 203 17.31 1.32 -11.92
C GLU A 203 16.27 1.80 -12.94
N GLY A 204 15.64 2.95 -12.68
CA GLY A 204 14.61 3.54 -13.54
C GLY A 204 15.15 4.52 -14.60
N ILE A 205 16.46 4.73 -14.68
CA ILE A 205 17.07 5.74 -15.54
C ILE A 205 16.68 5.61 -17.03
N SER A 206 16.52 4.41 -17.51
CA SER A 206 16.16 4.14 -18.89
C SER A 206 14.67 4.29 -19.22
N LEU A 207 13.79 4.40 -18.22
CA LEU A 207 12.32 4.37 -18.34
C LEU A 207 11.66 5.73 -18.02
N GLN A 208 12.40 6.82 -18.16
CA GLN A 208 11.91 8.14 -17.77
C GLN A 208 10.81 8.71 -18.66
N ASN A 209 10.73 8.33 -19.94
CA ASN A 209 9.58 8.66 -20.77
C ASN A 209 8.38 7.80 -20.37
N GLU A 210 8.59 6.49 -20.26
CA GLU A 210 7.57 5.47 -19.98
C GLU A 210 6.85 5.73 -18.66
N LYS A 211 7.56 6.23 -17.63
CA LYS A 211 6.93 6.56 -16.33
C LYS A 211 5.80 7.59 -16.46
N HIS A 212 5.87 8.50 -17.44
CA HIS A 212 4.84 9.52 -17.68
C HIS A 212 3.58 8.98 -18.37
N SER A 213 3.60 7.72 -18.85
CA SER A 213 2.40 7.03 -19.31
C SER A 213 1.62 6.39 -18.18
N VAL A 214 2.30 5.99 -17.09
CA VAL A 214 1.70 5.19 -16.03
C VAL A 214 1.04 6.07 -14.97
N CYS A 215 -0.20 5.72 -14.60
CA CYS A 215 -0.95 6.35 -13.53
C CYS A 215 -1.48 5.32 -12.54
N ARG A 216 -1.65 5.75 -11.29
CA ARG A 216 -2.51 5.13 -10.31
C ARG A 216 -3.94 5.61 -10.55
N TYR A 217 -4.92 4.76 -10.41
CA TYR A 217 -6.30 5.22 -10.43
C TYR A 217 -7.17 4.52 -9.39
N THR A 218 -8.23 5.21 -9.00
CA THR A 218 -9.30 4.67 -8.16
C THR A 218 -10.60 4.60 -8.97
N PHE A 219 -11.47 3.66 -8.62
CA PHE A 219 -12.80 3.49 -9.20
C PHE A 219 -13.71 2.85 -8.17
N ASN A 220 -15.02 2.74 -8.46
CA ASN A 220 -15.95 2.07 -7.56
C ASN A 220 -16.98 1.21 -8.33
N ASP A 221 -17.44 0.14 -7.63
CA ASP A 221 -18.47 -0.79 -8.14
C ASP A 221 -19.88 -0.44 -7.66
N GLY A 222 -20.02 0.61 -6.85
CA GLY A 222 -21.25 1.03 -6.19
C GLY A 222 -21.36 0.59 -4.73
N THR A 223 -20.45 -0.25 -4.24
CA THR A 223 -20.37 -0.72 -2.85
C THR A 223 -19.03 -0.38 -2.22
N TYR A 224 -17.96 -0.58 -2.96
CA TYR A 224 -16.58 -0.35 -2.52
C TYR A 224 -15.82 0.50 -3.52
N SER A 225 -14.75 1.15 -3.04
CA SER A 225 -13.76 1.79 -3.89
C SER A 225 -12.48 0.97 -3.93
N TYR A 226 -11.94 0.85 -5.14
CA TYR A 226 -10.77 0.06 -5.47
C TYR A 226 -9.66 0.90 -6.06
N LEU A 227 -8.46 0.35 -6.10
CA LEU A 227 -7.27 0.97 -6.64
C LEU A 227 -6.53 0.00 -7.57
N CYS A 228 -6.15 0.52 -8.74
CA CYS A 228 -5.36 -0.18 -9.75
C CYS A 228 -4.33 0.74 -10.40
N SER A 229 -3.54 0.19 -11.32
CA SER A 229 -2.58 0.87 -12.19
C SER A 229 -3.02 0.78 -13.65
N GLY A 230 -2.54 1.69 -14.49
CA GLY A 230 -2.78 1.65 -15.93
C GLY A 230 -1.79 2.55 -16.67
N ALA A 231 -1.77 2.46 -18.00
CA ALA A 231 -0.88 3.25 -18.83
C ALA A 231 -1.60 3.91 -20.01
N LEU A 232 -1.26 5.18 -20.27
CA LEU A 232 -1.59 5.83 -21.53
C LEU A 232 -0.91 5.09 -22.68
N ILE A 233 -1.67 4.71 -23.71
CA ILE A 233 -1.18 3.93 -24.83
C ILE A 233 -1.39 4.69 -26.14
N ASN A 234 -0.37 4.66 -27.03
CA ASN A 234 -0.39 5.33 -28.32
C ASN A 234 -1.27 4.60 -29.33
N SER A 235 -1.79 5.34 -30.29
CA SER A 235 -2.54 4.82 -31.45
C SER A 235 -1.80 5.13 -32.75
N ALA A 236 -1.83 4.21 -33.71
CA ALA A 236 -1.13 4.36 -34.98
C ALA A 236 -1.56 5.61 -35.77
N GLY A 237 -2.78 6.09 -35.55
CA GLY A 237 -3.26 7.34 -36.13
C GLY A 237 -2.72 8.61 -35.50
N LEU A 238 -1.85 8.53 -34.47
CA LEU A 238 -1.32 9.66 -33.67
C LEU A 238 -2.42 10.64 -33.24
N SER A 239 -3.58 10.11 -32.89
CA SER A 239 -4.77 10.89 -32.56
C SER A 239 -4.68 11.64 -31.24
N LEU A 240 -3.69 11.33 -30.37
CA LEU A 240 -3.53 11.79 -29.00
C LEU A 240 -4.81 11.57 -28.16
N LYS A 241 -5.63 10.59 -28.55
CA LYS A 241 -6.76 10.20 -27.73
C LYS A 241 -6.25 9.65 -26.39
N PRO A 242 -6.85 10.06 -25.27
CA PRO A 242 -6.37 9.70 -23.96
C PRO A 242 -6.79 8.27 -23.60
N TYR A 243 -6.29 7.30 -24.36
CA TYR A 243 -6.53 5.89 -24.12
C TYR A 243 -5.69 5.39 -22.94
N LEU A 244 -6.35 4.73 -21.98
CA LEU A 244 -5.73 4.05 -20.86
C LEU A 244 -5.92 2.54 -21.02
N LEU A 245 -4.81 1.81 -21.13
CA LEU A 245 -4.79 0.35 -21.04
C LEU A 245 -4.68 -0.06 -19.58
N THR A 246 -5.53 -1.02 -19.16
CA THR A 246 -5.55 -1.57 -17.82
C THR A 246 -6.12 -2.99 -17.80
N ALA A 247 -6.37 -3.58 -16.61
CA ALA A 247 -6.92 -4.91 -16.45
C ALA A 247 -8.46 -4.93 -16.46
N ALA A 248 -9.05 -5.99 -17.01
CA ALA A 248 -10.51 -6.18 -17.02
C ALA A 248 -11.07 -6.48 -15.64
N HIS A 249 -10.33 -7.18 -14.76
CA HIS A 249 -10.76 -7.41 -13.39
C HIS A 249 -10.81 -6.11 -12.55
N CYS A 250 -10.12 -5.03 -12.97
CA CYS A 250 -10.28 -3.71 -12.39
C CYS A 250 -11.55 -3.03 -12.91
N ILE A 251 -11.64 -2.77 -14.21
CA ILE A 251 -12.77 -2.07 -14.83
C ILE A 251 -13.22 -2.86 -16.07
N ASN A 252 -14.43 -3.40 -16.03
CA ASN A 252 -15.02 -4.07 -17.18
C ASN A 252 -16.47 -3.66 -17.48
N THR A 253 -16.98 -2.67 -16.75
CA THR A 253 -18.32 -2.11 -16.97
C THR A 253 -18.26 -0.60 -17.26
N ILE A 254 -19.25 -0.10 -18.02
CA ILE A 254 -19.39 1.34 -18.31
C ILE A 254 -19.56 2.13 -17.00
N LYS A 255 -20.26 1.55 -16.02
CA LYS A 255 -20.52 2.21 -14.73
C LYS A 255 -19.22 2.41 -13.95
N GLU A 256 -18.36 1.41 -13.88
CA GLU A 256 -17.05 1.52 -13.21
C GLU A 256 -16.15 2.53 -13.93
N ALA A 257 -16.10 2.47 -15.27
CA ALA A 257 -15.31 3.39 -16.08
C ALA A 257 -15.67 4.86 -15.84
N ALA A 258 -16.96 5.17 -15.68
CA ALA A 258 -17.43 6.53 -15.40
C ALA A 258 -16.96 7.07 -14.03
N THR A 259 -16.61 6.19 -13.09
CA THR A 259 -16.20 6.57 -11.74
C THR A 259 -14.69 6.71 -11.54
N ILE A 260 -13.89 6.50 -12.58
CA ILE A 260 -12.44 6.56 -12.50
C ILE A 260 -11.94 7.92 -12.02
N VAL A 261 -10.92 7.90 -11.16
CA VAL A 261 -10.08 9.06 -10.84
C VAL A 261 -8.63 8.63 -11.00
N ALA A 262 -7.96 9.08 -12.05
CA ALA A 262 -6.57 8.77 -12.34
C ALA A 262 -5.64 9.83 -11.77
N TYR A 263 -4.54 9.39 -11.16
CA TYR A 263 -3.50 10.22 -10.52
C TYR A 263 -2.21 10.06 -11.32
N PHE A 264 -1.80 11.10 -12.02
CA PHE A 264 -0.57 11.17 -12.81
C PHE A 264 0.59 11.67 -11.97
N ASN A 265 1.81 11.29 -12.34
CA ASN A 265 3.06 11.73 -11.71
C ASN A 265 3.09 11.62 -10.17
N TYR A 266 2.36 10.63 -9.63
CA TYR A 266 2.44 10.30 -8.22
C TYR A 266 3.66 9.43 -7.98
N GLU A 267 4.78 10.07 -7.69
CA GLU A 267 6.10 9.44 -7.55
C GLU A 267 6.93 10.13 -6.45
N GLU A 268 8.04 9.53 -6.08
CA GLU A 268 9.02 10.13 -5.18
C GLU A 268 9.79 11.23 -5.94
N ALA A 269 10.14 12.31 -5.26
CA ALA A 269 10.86 13.43 -5.88
C ALA A 269 12.26 13.01 -6.38
N ALA A 270 12.89 12.07 -5.69
CA ALA A 270 14.14 11.38 -6.05
C ALA A 270 14.13 10.01 -5.39
N CYS A 271 15.14 9.18 -5.66
CA CYS A 271 15.25 7.85 -5.05
C CYS A 271 15.18 7.95 -3.52
N SER A 272 14.23 7.21 -2.92
CA SER A 272 14.01 7.14 -1.46
C SER A 272 13.75 8.49 -0.77
N GLN A 273 13.31 9.50 -1.51
CA GLN A 273 12.98 10.83 -1.01
C GLN A 273 11.47 10.99 -0.75
N GLN A 274 11.10 12.16 -0.21
CA GLN A 274 9.73 12.47 0.07
C GLN A 274 8.84 12.38 -1.17
N THR A 275 7.72 11.68 -1.04
CA THR A 275 6.71 11.56 -2.08
C THR A 275 6.01 12.89 -2.34
N LEU A 276 5.78 13.20 -3.61
CA LEU A 276 4.99 14.35 -4.02
C LEU A 276 3.50 14.11 -3.77
N ASP A 277 2.78 15.15 -3.37
CA ASP A 277 1.32 15.10 -3.23
C ASP A 277 0.67 14.80 -4.60
N PRO A 278 -0.28 13.85 -4.67
CA PRO A 278 -0.94 13.50 -5.93
C PRO A 278 -1.97 14.57 -6.34
N LYS A 279 -1.51 15.62 -7.00
CA LYS A 279 -2.37 16.76 -7.42
C LYS A 279 -2.87 16.70 -8.85
N GLN A 280 -2.20 15.91 -9.70
CA GLN A 280 -2.49 15.85 -11.12
C GLN A 280 -3.50 14.71 -11.38
N THR A 281 -4.79 15.03 -11.40
CA THR A 281 -5.85 14.04 -11.54
C THR A 281 -6.77 14.29 -12.74
N ILE A 282 -7.32 13.22 -13.31
CA ILE A 282 -8.37 13.22 -14.32
C ILE A 282 -9.51 12.32 -13.81
N SER A 283 -10.74 12.78 -13.95
CA SER A 283 -11.94 12.02 -13.57
C SER A 283 -12.79 11.71 -14.80
N GLY A 284 -13.43 10.55 -14.79
CA GLY A 284 -14.36 10.10 -15.82
C GLY A 284 -13.67 9.47 -17.03
N SER A 285 -14.22 8.37 -17.49
CA SER A 285 -13.83 7.71 -18.75
C SER A 285 -14.96 6.87 -19.31
N SER A 286 -14.83 6.52 -20.58
CA SER A 286 -15.68 5.58 -21.28
C SER A 286 -14.95 4.25 -21.49
N LEU A 287 -15.64 3.12 -21.28
CA LEU A 287 -15.11 1.79 -21.60
C LEU A 287 -15.21 1.56 -23.10
N MET A 288 -14.07 1.47 -23.76
CA MET A 288 -13.98 1.29 -25.21
C MET A 288 -14.05 -0.17 -25.63
N THR A 289 -13.28 -1.02 -24.95
CA THR A 289 -13.27 -2.47 -25.15
C THR A 289 -12.68 -3.18 -23.93
N THR A 290 -13.05 -4.44 -23.78
CA THR A 290 -12.56 -5.31 -22.71
C THR A 290 -12.52 -6.76 -23.17
N GLY A 291 -11.61 -7.56 -22.60
CA GLY A 291 -11.48 -8.99 -22.86
C GLY A 291 -10.97 -9.72 -21.64
N THR A 292 -11.78 -10.63 -21.12
CA THR A 292 -11.52 -11.36 -19.89
C THR A 292 -10.50 -12.48 -20.06
N ASP A 293 -10.36 -13.07 -21.24
CA ASP A 293 -9.40 -14.18 -21.47
C ASP A 293 -7.95 -13.76 -21.19
N SER A 294 -7.55 -12.56 -21.58
CA SER A 294 -6.25 -11.95 -21.31
C SER A 294 -6.34 -10.76 -20.37
N ASP A 295 -7.48 -10.59 -19.73
CA ASP A 295 -7.71 -9.62 -18.66
C ASP A 295 -7.39 -8.15 -19.04
N TYR A 296 -7.76 -7.69 -20.23
CA TYR A 296 -7.52 -6.29 -20.61
C TYR A 296 -8.78 -5.46 -20.66
N SER A 297 -8.64 -4.16 -20.36
CA SER A 297 -9.61 -3.12 -20.70
C SER A 297 -8.93 -1.90 -21.30
N LEU A 298 -9.56 -1.31 -22.29
CA LEU A 298 -9.17 -0.01 -22.86
C LEU A 298 -10.24 1.01 -22.49
N LEU A 299 -9.82 2.07 -21.83
CA LEU A 299 -10.66 3.22 -21.49
C LEU A 299 -10.26 4.42 -22.36
N GLU A 300 -11.18 5.34 -22.61
CA GLU A 300 -10.88 6.68 -23.14
C GLU A 300 -11.31 7.70 -22.07
N PHE A 301 -10.37 8.49 -21.54
CA PHE A 301 -10.75 9.56 -20.60
C PHE A 301 -11.66 10.57 -21.29
N ASP A 302 -12.64 11.10 -20.56
CA ASP A 302 -13.60 12.07 -21.09
C ASP A 302 -12.95 13.38 -21.52
N ARG A 303 -11.68 13.57 -21.17
CA ARG A 303 -10.88 14.77 -21.43
C ARG A 303 -9.44 14.44 -21.79
N ASN A 304 -8.86 15.32 -22.62
CA ASN A 304 -7.42 15.24 -22.93
C ASN A 304 -6.57 15.44 -21.65
N ILE A 305 -5.46 14.72 -21.58
CA ILE A 305 -4.50 14.90 -20.50
C ILE A 305 -3.84 16.28 -20.65
N PRO A 306 -3.86 17.14 -19.60
CA PRO A 306 -3.21 18.43 -19.67
C PRO A 306 -1.71 18.31 -20.00
N ILE A 307 -1.23 19.20 -20.87
CA ILE A 307 0.20 19.23 -21.25
C ILE A 307 1.09 19.44 -20.01
N SER A 308 0.61 20.20 -19.02
CA SER A 308 1.33 20.40 -17.75
C SER A 308 1.56 19.11 -16.95
N TYR A 309 0.89 18.01 -17.29
CA TYR A 309 1.16 16.68 -16.71
C TYR A 309 2.31 15.96 -17.43
N ASN A 310 2.87 16.55 -18.48
CA ASN A 310 3.89 15.93 -19.32
C ASN A 310 3.48 14.53 -19.83
N PRO A 311 2.32 14.35 -20.46
CA PRO A 311 1.84 13.03 -20.84
C PRO A 311 2.75 12.36 -21.85
N TYR A 312 3.01 11.08 -21.64
CA TYR A 312 3.63 10.19 -22.62
C TYR A 312 2.64 9.09 -22.97
N TYR A 313 2.41 8.90 -24.25
CA TYR A 313 1.58 7.81 -24.76
C TYR A 313 2.52 6.67 -25.13
N ALA A 314 2.54 5.61 -24.33
CA ALA A 314 3.50 4.52 -24.49
C ALA A 314 3.30 3.79 -25.82
N GLY A 315 4.41 3.41 -26.44
CA GLY A 315 4.41 2.52 -27.60
C GLY A 315 3.93 1.12 -27.20
N TRP A 316 3.64 0.31 -28.20
CA TRP A 316 3.18 -1.06 -28.01
C TRP A 316 3.80 -2.02 -29.02
N ASN A 317 3.83 -3.30 -28.62
CA ASN A 317 4.32 -4.39 -29.45
C ASN A 317 3.36 -5.58 -29.35
N ILE A 318 2.90 -6.08 -30.50
CA ILE A 318 2.02 -7.25 -30.65
C ILE A 318 2.72 -8.40 -31.39
N GLU A 319 4.03 -8.44 -31.38
CA GLU A 319 4.78 -9.60 -31.88
C GLU A 319 4.59 -10.77 -30.90
N GLU A 320 4.34 -11.98 -31.46
CA GLU A 320 4.09 -13.18 -30.65
C GLU A 320 5.35 -13.66 -29.91
N ALA A 321 6.54 -13.21 -30.35
CA ALA A 321 7.79 -13.56 -29.70
C ALA A 321 7.91 -12.91 -28.31
N PRO A 322 8.30 -13.67 -27.27
CA PRO A 322 8.48 -13.09 -25.95
C PRO A 322 9.59 -12.03 -25.95
N PRO A 323 9.44 -10.96 -25.16
CA PRO A 323 10.50 -9.97 -25.00
C PRO A 323 11.79 -10.59 -24.43
N GLN A 324 12.95 -10.01 -24.73
CA GLN A 324 14.24 -10.51 -24.20
C GLN A 324 14.40 -10.22 -22.71
N THR A 325 13.91 -9.06 -22.29
CA THR A 325 13.82 -8.59 -20.90
C THR A 325 12.55 -7.80 -20.74
N SER A 326 12.09 -7.63 -19.51
CA SER A 326 10.88 -6.88 -19.27
C SER A 326 10.96 -5.97 -18.04
N ALA A 327 10.06 -4.98 -18.00
CA ALA A 327 9.94 -4.07 -16.86
C ALA A 327 8.48 -3.67 -16.63
N CYS A 328 8.08 -3.58 -15.37
CA CYS A 328 6.76 -3.13 -14.96
C CYS A 328 6.88 -1.84 -14.14
N ILE A 329 6.15 -0.80 -14.54
CA ILE A 329 6.00 0.43 -13.77
C ILE A 329 4.59 0.45 -13.20
N HIS A 330 4.46 0.56 -11.87
CA HIS A 330 3.20 0.30 -11.17
C HIS A 330 3.04 1.09 -9.86
N HIS A 331 1.87 0.93 -9.19
CA HIS A 331 1.55 1.56 -7.91
C HIS A 331 1.14 0.51 -6.85
N PRO A 332 2.07 -0.31 -6.36
CA PRO A 332 1.79 -1.40 -5.42
C PRO A 332 1.27 -0.86 -4.09
N GLY A 333 0.18 -1.41 -3.57
CA GLY A 333 -0.45 -0.97 -2.32
C GLY A 333 -0.88 0.50 -2.32
N GLY A 334 -1.07 1.11 -3.50
CA GLY A 334 -1.33 2.54 -3.66
C GLY A 334 -0.10 3.44 -3.43
N ARG A 335 1.10 2.87 -3.35
CA ARG A 335 2.37 3.60 -3.17
C ARG A 335 2.66 4.55 -4.34
N PRO A 336 3.61 5.50 -4.18
CA PRO A 336 4.24 6.20 -5.29
C PRO A 336 4.75 5.22 -6.33
N LYS A 337 4.92 5.68 -7.55
CA LYS A 337 5.32 4.88 -8.71
C LYS A 337 6.58 4.05 -8.43
N LYS A 338 6.49 2.74 -8.65
CA LYS A 338 7.55 1.76 -8.42
C LYS A 338 7.89 1.05 -9.72
N LEU A 339 9.00 0.33 -9.69
CA LEU A 339 9.59 -0.41 -10.80
C LEU A 339 9.88 -1.84 -10.37
N ALA A 340 9.58 -2.79 -11.26
CA ALA A 340 10.09 -4.17 -11.19
C ALA A 340 10.72 -4.53 -12.54
N ARG A 341 11.80 -5.32 -12.55
CA ARG A 341 12.59 -5.68 -13.74
C ARG A 341 12.87 -7.18 -13.77
N ASP A 342 12.74 -7.73 -14.97
CA ASP A 342 13.10 -9.10 -15.29
C ASP A 342 14.15 -9.08 -16.41
N PHE A 343 15.27 -9.76 -16.19
CA PHE A 343 16.42 -9.77 -17.12
C PHE A 343 16.42 -10.98 -18.02
N GLU A 344 15.46 -11.90 -17.84
CA GLU A 344 15.24 -13.04 -18.70
C GLU A 344 14.01 -12.83 -19.59
N SER A 345 13.84 -13.76 -20.51
CA SER A 345 12.69 -13.78 -21.43
C SER A 345 11.51 -14.48 -20.74
N PRO A 346 10.36 -13.84 -20.57
CA PRO A 346 9.20 -14.47 -19.97
C PRO A 346 8.70 -15.66 -20.78
N SER A 347 8.12 -16.63 -20.11
CA SER A 347 7.41 -17.73 -20.76
C SER A 347 5.94 -17.38 -21.03
N THR A 348 5.25 -18.25 -21.73
CA THR A 348 3.80 -18.13 -21.95
C THR A 348 3.12 -19.20 -21.14
N ASN A 349 2.01 -18.89 -20.44
CA ASN A 349 1.26 -19.87 -19.69
C ASN A 349 0.91 -21.10 -20.52
N GLY A 350 1.46 -22.25 -20.17
CA GLY A 350 1.29 -23.51 -20.89
C GLY A 350 -0.09 -24.15 -20.68
N GLU A 351 -0.73 -23.84 -19.55
CA GLU A 351 -2.00 -24.38 -19.11
C GLU A 351 -3.03 -23.29 -18.87
N GLN A 352 -4.28 -23.68 -18.63
CA GLN A 352 -5.33 -22.75 -18.22
C GLN A 352 -5.03 -22.24 -16.83
N LEU A 353 -5.10 -20.93 -16.63
CA LEU A 353 -5.01 -20.31 -15.32
C LEU A 353 -6.38 -20.26 -14.67
N THR A 354 -6.43 -20.46 -13.37
CA THR A 354 -7.64 -20.28 -12.54
C THR A 354 -7.36 -19.16 -11.54
N TRP A 355 -8.24 -18.20 -11.46
CA TRP A 355 -8.12 -17.03 -10.61
C TRP A 355 -9.05 -17.13 -9.41
N GLU A 356 -8.76 -16.40 -8.37
CA GLU A 356 -9.70 -16.22 -7.25
C GLU A 356 -11.10 -15.84 -7.76
N GLY A 357 -12.13 -16.42 -7.16
CA GLY A 357 -13.52 -16.29 -7.63
C GLY A 357 -13.90 -17.23 -8.79
N GLY A 358 -13.00 -18.14 -9.20
CA GLY A 358 -13.30 -19.21 -10.16
C GLY A 358 -13.33 -18.77 -11.63
N THR A 359 -12.85 -17.55 -11.95
CA THR A 359 -12.64 -17.13 -13.35
C THR A 359 -11.41 -17.81 -13.93
N THR A 360 -11.39 -18.07 -15.25
CA THR A 360 -10.28 -18.76 -15.90
C THR A 360 -9.75 -18.00 -17.09
N SER A 361 -8.46 -18.13 -17.36
CA SER A 361 -7.80 -17.64 -18.58
C SER A 361 -7.25 -18.83 -19.39
N PRO A 362 -7.49 -18.89 -20.72
CA PRO A 362 -6.99 -19.99 -21.54
C PRO A 362 -5.46 -20.04 -21.58
N SER A 363 -4.91 -21.21 -21.88
CA SER A 363 -3.49 -21.38 -22.20
C SER A 363 -3.05 -20.42 -23.32
N GLY A 364 -1.87 -19.85 -23.22
CA GLY A 364 -1.26 -18.94 -24.21
C GLY A 364 -1.73 -17.51 -24.17
N THR A 365 -2.51 -17.10 -23.15
CA THR A 365 -3.07 -15.74 -23.03
C THR A 365 -2.22 -14.80 -22.19
N HIS A 366 -1.25 -15.31 -21.43
CA HIS A 366 -0.44 -14.53 -20.49
C HIS A 366 1.06 -14.77 -20.65
N TRP A 367 1.85 -13.74 -20.41
CA TRP A 367 3.27 -13.83 -20.09
C TRP A 367 3.44 -14.21 -18.62
N GLU A 368 4.29 -15.19 -18.34
CA GLU A 368 4.75 -15.56 -17.00
C GLU A 368 6.06 -14.85 -16.72
N VAL A 369 6.09 -13.98 -15.73
CA VAL A 369 7.23 -13.11 -15.39
C VAL A 369 7.66 -13.38 -13.97
N VAL A 370 8.95 -13.56 -13.75
CA VAL A 370 9.56 -13.62 -12.42
C VAL A 370 10.56 -12.47 -12.32
N PHE A 371 10.26 -11.47 -11.53
CA PHE A 371 11.11 -10.30 -11.44
C PHE A 371 12.39 -10.57 -10.64
N ASP A 372 13.53 -10.21 -11.22
CA ASP A 372 14.84 -10.23 -10.53
C ASP A 372 14.98 -9.08 -9.55
N GLU A 373 14.35 -7.95 -9.86
CA GLU A 373 14.41 -6.75 -9.05
C GLU A 373 13.04 -6.09 -8.96
N GLY A 374 12.67 -5.71 -7.74
CA GLY A 374 11.35 -5.18 -7.47
C GLY A 374 10.30 -6.29 -7.37
N ILE A 375 9.13 -5.96 -6.87
CA ILE A 375 8.00 -6.88 -6.70
C ILE A 375 6.68 -6.17 -7.00
N THR A 376 5.67 -6.91 -7.44
CA THR A 376 4.29 -6.42 -7.54
C THR A 376 3.51 -6.65 -6.25
N SER A 377 2.35 -6.07 -6.11
CA SER A 377 1.37 -6.38 -5.06
C SER A 377 -0.01 -5.81 -5.42
N SER A 378 -1.03 -6.07 -4.59
CA SER A 378 -2.38 -5.50 -4.76
C SER A 378 -2.33 -4.01 -5.10
N GLY A 379 -3.06 -3.56 -6.10
CA GLY A 379 -2.99 -2.20 -6.67
C GLY A 379 -2.04 -2.07 -7.86
N SER A 380 -1.14 -3.04 -8.11
CA SER A 380 -0.34 -3.10 -9.34
C SER A 380 -1.17 -3.57 -10.55
N SER A 381 -2.32 -4.17 -10.34
CA SER A 381 -3.27 -4.65 -11.35
C SER A 381 -3.44 -3.67 -12.50
N GLY A 382 -3.34 -4.15 -13.75
CA GLY A 382 -3.42 -3.34 -14.96
C GLY A 382 -2.16 -2.56 -15.31
N ALA A 383 -1.09 -2.65 -14.51
CA ALA A 383 0.19 -2.03 -14.84
C ALA A 383 0.78 -2.60 -16.13
N PRO A 384 1.42 -1.78 -16.98
CA PRO A 384 2.01 -2.23 -18.23
C PRO A 384 3.26 -3.09 -18.01
N LEU A 385 3.42 -4.12 -18.84
CA LEU A 385 4.68 -4.81 -19.05
C LEU A 385 5.37 -4.19 -20.27
N PHE A 386 6.51 -3.55 -20.06
CA PHE A 386 7.34 -3.00 -21.14
C PHE A 386 8.36 -4.04 -21.57
N ASP A 387 8.53 -4.22 -22.89
CA ASP A 387 9.58 -5.04 -23.48
C ASP A 387 10.94 -4.32 -23.44
N HIS A 388 12.00 -5.01 -23.92
CA HIS A 388 13.36 -4.46 -24.05
C HIS A 388 13.48 -3.21 -24.94
N ASN A 389 12.48 -2.95 -25.80
CA ASN A 389 12.34 -1.73 -26.62
C ASN A 389 11.44 -0.67 -25.94
N LYS A 390 11.07 -0.86 -24.67
CA LYS A 390 10.21 0.03 -23.87
C LYS A 390 8.79 0.19 -24.45
N LYS A 391 8.26 -0.86 -25.04
CA LYS A 391 6.92 -0.92 -25.63
C LYS A 391 6.05 -1.84 -24.78
N ILE A 392 4.80 -1.47 -24.61
CA ILE A 392 3.83 -2.30 -23.88
C ILE A 392 3.58 -3.59 -24.68
N THR A 393 3.80 -4.73 -24.02
CA THR A 393 3.53 -6.06 -24.55
C THR A 393 2.48 -6.83 -23.75
N GLY A 394 2.00 -6.25 -22.66
CA GLY A 394 0.97 -6.82 -21.79
C GLY A 394 0.60 -5.89 -20.64
N GLN A 395 -0.38 -6.31 -19.85
CA GLN A 395 -0.80 -5.65 -18.61
C GLN A 395 -0.98 -6.67 -17.50
N LEU A 396 -0.68 -6.29 -16.26
CA LEU A 396 -0.68 -7.18 -15.09
C LEU A 396 -2.10 -7.65 -14.76
N HIS A 397 -2.31 -8.96 -14.81
CA HIS A 397 -3.49 -9.61 -14.23
C HIS A 397 -3.27 -9.84 -12.74
N GLY A 398 -2.22 -10.56 -12.35
CA GLY A 398 -1.89 -10.86 -10.97
C GLY A 398 -0.87 -11.98 -10.86
N GLY A 399 -0.60 -12.41 -9.65
CA GLY A 399 0.35 -13.48 -9.35
C GLY A 399 0.85 -13.39 -7.92
N SER A 400 1.77 -14.26 -7.57
CA SER A 400 2.49 -14.25 -6.29
C SER A 400 3.98 -14.41 -6.52
N GLU A 401 4.48 -15.65 -6.70
CA GLU A 401 5.87 -15.91 -7.11
C GLU A 401 6.09 -15.70 -8.60
N ILE A 402 5.05 -15.96 -9.41
CA ILE A 402 5.03 -15.70 -10.85
C ILE A 402 3.95 -14.64 -11.09
N ASP A 403 4.32 -13.55 -11.72
CA ASP A 403 3.39 -12.52 -12.15
C ASP A 403 2.90 -12.82 -13.59
N TYR A 404 1.59 -12.80 -13.77
CA TYR A 404 0.94 -13.08 -15.04
C TYR A 404 0.49 -11.78 -15.70
N PHE A 405 0.98 -11.52 -16.90
CA PHE A 405 0.59 -10.35 -17.70
C PHE A 405 -0.22 -10.78 -18.92
N GLY A 406 -1.44 -10.28 -19.06
CA GLY A 406 -2.25 -10.52 -20.24
C GLY A 406 -1.52 -10.05 -21.50
N ARG A 407 -1.37 -10.96 -22.49
CA ARG A 407 -0.63 -10.71 -23.72
C ARG A 407 -1.38 -9.74 -24.64
N LEU A 408 -0.70 -8.67 -25.06
CA LEU A 408 -1.30 -7.64 -25.89
C LEU A 408 -1.59 -8.16 -27.31
N ASP A 409 -0.75 -9.03 -27.87
CA ASP A 409 -0.97 -9.68 -29.17
C ASP A 409 -2.22 -10.57 -29.17
N TYR A 410 -2.48 -11.29 -28.07
CA TYR A 410 -3.73 -12.02 -27.89
C TYR A 410 -4.92 -11.05 -27.77
N SER A 411 -4.82 -10.05 -26.91
CA SER A 411 -5.85 -9.03 -26.67
C SER A 411 -6.28 -8.29 -27.94
N TRP A 412 -5.37 -8.20 -28.94
CA TRP A 412 -5.54 -7.45 -30.18
C TRP A 412 -6.80 -7.81 -30.95
N ASN A 413 -7.20 -9.10 -30.91
CA ASN A 413 -8.33 -9.64 -31.67
C ASN A 413 -9.38 -10.35 -30.83
N HIS A 414 -9.23 -10.40 -29.49
CA HIS A 414 -10.09 -11.19 -28.61
C HIS A 414 -10.83 -10.32 -27.56
N PRO A 415 -11.78 -9.48 -27.99
CA PRO A 415 -12.64 -8.75 -27.06
C PRO A 415 -13.75 -9.65 -26.50
N ASN A 416 -14.35 -9.26 -25.41
CA ASN A 416 -15.61 -9.84 -24.94
C ASN A 416 -16.73 -9.62 -25.99
N ILE A 417 -17.72 -10.53 -25.97
CA ILE A 417 -18.86 -10.45 -26.89
C ILE A 417 -19.57 -9.09 -26.74
N GLY A 418 -19.77 -8.42 -27.88
CA GLY A 418 -20.42 -7.10 -27.95
C GLY A 418 -19.47 -5.91 -27.93
N PHE A 419 -18.18 -6.12 -27.70
CA PHE A 419 -17.16 -5.08 -27.80
C PHE A 419 -16.36 -5.13 -29.09
N PRO A 420 -15.91 -3.98 -29.64
CA PRO A 420 -14.97 -3.94 -30.76
C PRO A 420 -13.62 -4.54 -30.35
N ALA A 421 -12.85 -5.04 -31.29
CA ALA A 421 -11.49 -5.51 -31.05
C ALA A 421 -10.55 -4.36 -30.69
N LEU A 422 -9.55 -4.61 -29.84
CA LEU A 422 -8.55 -3.62 -29.36
C LEU A 422 -7.88 -2.89 -30.54
N LYS A 423 -7.57 -3.62 -31.63
CA LYS A 423 -7.02 -3.05 -32.87
C LYS A 423 -7.86 -1.92 -33.48
N SER A 424 -9.17 -1.91 -33.28
CA SER A 424 -10.04 -0.88 -33.82
C SER A 424 -9.77 0.50 -33.22
N PHE A 425 -9.09 0.56 -32.11
CA PHE A 425 -8.70 1.78 -31.39
C PHE A 425 -7.22 2.10 -31.55
N LEU A 426 -6.34 1.08 -31.49
CA LEU A 426 -4.89 1.27 -31.51
C LEU A 426 -4.32 1.28 -32.94
N ASP A 427 -5.02 0.68 -33.93
CA ASP A 427 -4.71 0.75 -35.37
C ASP A 427 -6.00 0.98 -36.17
N PRO A 428 -6.70 2.14 -35.98
CA PRO A 428 -7.99 2.42 -36.57
C PRO A 428 -7.97 2.46 -38.10
N ASP A 429 -6.85 2.82 -38.70
CA ASP A 429 -6.67 2.90 -40.15
C ASP A 429 -6.29 1.56 -40.78
N GLY A 430 -6.08 0.51 -39.97
CA GLY A 430 -5.73 -0.83 -40.42
C GLY A 430 -4.37 -0.86 -41.14
N THR A 431 -3.39 -0.16 -40.60
CA THR A 431 -2.04 -0.06 -41.18
C THR A 431 -1.30 -1.39 -41.15
N GLY A 432 -1.69 -2.29 -40.20
CA GLY A 432 -1.08 -3.60 -40.02
C GLY A 432 0.30 -3.56 -39.40
N VAL A 433 0.66 -2.45 -38.72
CA VAL A 433 1.90 -2.38 -37.98
C VAL A 433 1.81 -3.31 -36.74
N THR A 434 2.86 -4.03 -36.48
CA THR A 434 2.95 -4.94 -35.31
C THR A 434 3.64 -4.29 -34.10
N SER A 435 4.25 -3.12 -34.31
CA SER A 435 4.94 -2.40 -33.26
C SER A 435 4.90 -0.91 -33.53
N LEU A 436 4.62 -0.12 -32.50
CA LEU A 436 4.54 1.34 -32.56
C LEU A 436 5.39 1.95 -31.47
N ASP A 437 6.11 3.02 -31.80
CA ASP A 437 6.88 3.78 -30.81
C ASP A 437 5.96 4.63 -29.94
N GLY A 438 6.41 4.94 -28.73
CA GLY A 438 5.73 5.90 -27.86
C GLY A 438 5.79 7.31 -28.42
N TYR A 439 4.87 8.15 -27.99
CA TYR A 439 4.76 9.53 -28.44
C TYR A 439 4.52 10.48 -27.26
N TYR A 440 5.08 11.65 -27.34
CA TYR A 440 4.80 12.76 -26.43
C TYR A 440 4.62 14.07 -27.20
N PRO A 441 3.75 14.99 -26.69
CA PRO A 441 3.62 16.31 -27.29
C PRO A 441 4.96 17.05 -27.34
N PRO A 442 5.33 17.71 -28.48
CA PRO A 442 6.60 18.42 -28.59
C PRO A 442 6.79 19.58 -27.59
N THR A 443 5.73 19.96 -26.90
CA THR A 443 5.71 20.99 -25.87
C THR A 443 6.05 20.45 -24.48
N ASN A 444 6.29 19.16 -24.32
CA ASN A 444 6.69 18.62 -23.03
C ASN A 444 8.07 19.13 -22.62
N LEU A 445 8.14 19.69 -21.43
CA LEU A 445 9.40 20.11 -20.82
C LEU A 445 10.18 18.88 -20.35
N PRO A 446 11.52 18.96 -20.28
CA PRO A 446 12.32 17.91 -19.66
C PRO A 446 11.84 17.69 -18.22
N ASP A 447 12.05 16.48 -17.70
CA ASP A 447 11.76 16.14 -16.31
C ASP A 447 13.04 15.64 -15.62
N PRO A 448 13.96 16.56 -15.27
CA PRO A 448 15.27 16.20 -14.75
C PRO A 448 15.15 15.50 -13.40
N GLN A 449 15.86 14.40 -13.29
CA GLN A 449 16.05 13.63 -12.08
C GLN A 449 17.55 13.35 -11.91
N PHE A 450 17.96 13.01 -10.70
CA PHE A 450 19.33 12.61 -10.45
C PHE A 450 19.44 11.62 -9.30
N ALA A 451 20.46 10.79 -9.39
CA ALA A 451 20.78 9.79 -8.40
C ALA A 451 22.28 9.76 -8.12
N THR A 452 22.64 9.19 -6.99
CA THR A 452 24.01 8.80 -6.66
C THR A 452 23.96 7.49 -5.89
N GLN A 453 24.98 6.68 -5.99
CA GLN A 453 25.11 5.47 -5.17
C GLN A 453 25.39 5.81 -3.69
N ILE A 454 25.92 7.02 -3.44
CA ILE A 454 26.38 7.44 -2.12
C ILE A 454 25.92 8.86 -1.86
N ALA A 455 25.02 9.07 -0.91
CA ALA A 455 24.56 10.39 -0.48
C ALA A 455 25.37 10.95 0.70
N GLN A 456 26.15 10.12 1.39
CA GLN A 456 27.08 10.58 2.42
C GLN A 456 28.51 10.34 1.92
N VAL A 457 29.30 11.39 1.88
CA VAL A 457 30.61 11.40 1.23
C VAL A 457 31.66 12.06 2.13
N CYS A 458 32.90 11.66 1.98
CA CYS A 458 34.00 12.40 2.60
C CYS A 458 34.27 13.69 1.84
N THR A 459 34.64 14.75 2.57
CA THR A 459 35.09 16.00 1.97
C THR A 459 36.31 15.76 1.07
N ASN A 460 36.37 16.47 -0.05
CA ASN A 460 37.42 16.39 -1.07
C ASN A 460 37.52 15.05 -1.82
N THR A 461 36.57 14.12 -1.61
CA THR A 461 36.52 12.87 -2.35
C THR A 461 35.50 12.99 -3.48
N PRO A 462 35.88 12.62 -4.74
CA PRO A 462 34.96 12.71 -5.87
C PRO A 462 33.88 11.63 -5.78
N VAL A 463 32.61 12.01 -6.00
CA VAL A 463 31.47 11.15 -6.16
C VAL A 463 30.80 11.44 -7.49
N GLU A 464 30.28 10.41 -8.15
CA GLU A 464 29.55 10.58 -9.40
C GLU A 464 28.07 10.84 -9.10
N LEU A 465 27.56 11.93 -9.67
CA LEU A 465 26.12 12.23 -9.70
C LEU A 465 25.63 11.90 -11.11
N THR A 466 24.63 11.03 -11.22
CA THR A 466 24.02 10.65 -12.50
C THR A 466 22.75 11.46 -12.71
N GLY A 467 22.76 12.37 -13.69
CA GLY A 467 21.58 13.10 -14.13
C GLY A 467 20.87 12.39 -15.28
N PHE A 468 19.56 12.31 -15.22
CA PHE A 468 18.72 11.73 -16.26
C PHE A 468 17.42 12.53 -16.38
N SER A 469 16.71 12.40 -17.50
CA SER A 469 15.47 13.14 -17.74
C SER A 469 14.62 12.45 -18.78
N ALA A 470 13.28 12.58 -18.66
CA ALA A 470 12.38 12.37 -19.77
C ALA A 470 12.55 13.44 -20.86
N PHE A 471 12.01 13.18 -22.05
CA PHE A 471 11.80 14.10 -23.17
C PHE A 471 13.09 14.71 -23.74
N GLU A 472 14.11 13.87 -23.93
CA GLU A 472 15.33 14.15 -24.72
C GLU A 472 16.02 15.45 -24.37
N PRO A 473 16.57 15.60 -23.17
CA PRO A 473 17.30 16.80 -22.80
C PRO A 473 18.54 17.02 -23.67
N THR A 474 18.74 18.24 -24.12
CA THR A 474 19.90 18.66 -24.93
C THR A 474 20.94 19.47 -24.14
N GLY A 475 20.57 19.85 -22.91
CA GLY A 475 21.47 20.63 -22.03
C GLY A 475 21.21 20.31 -20.55
N TRP A 476 22.30 20.42 -19.76
CA TRP A 476 22.31 20.16 -18.33
C TRP A 476 22.99 21.29 -17.57
N GLN A 477 22.54 21.57 -16.35
CA GLN A 477 23.19 22.52 -15.45
C GLN A 477 22.99 22.12 -14.00
N TRP A 478 24.07 21.76 -13.35
CA TRP A 478 24.12 21.46 -11.92
C TRP A 478 24.42 22.71 -11.10
N SER A 479 23.76 22.77 -9.93
CA SER A 479 24.07 23.75 -8.90
C SER A 479 24.00 23.14 -7.51
N PHE A 480 24.75 23.70 -6.56
CA PHE A 480 24.90 23.18 -5.20
C PHE A 480 24.82 24.32 -4.19
N SER A 481 24.19 24.02 -3.06
CA SER A 481 24.18 24.93 -1.91
C SER A 481 24.53 24.15 -0.63
N PRO A 482 25.70 24.42 -0.02
CA PRO A 482 26.77 25.39 -0.37
C PRO A 482 27.36 25.14 -1.76
N SER A 483 27.89 26.22 -2.39
CA SER A 483 28.50 26.15 -3.74
C SER A 483 29.95 25.68 -3.74
N ALA A 484 30.50 25.31 -2.60
CA ALA A 484 31.87 24.87 -2.42
C ALA A 484 32.09 23.45 -2.94
N VAL A 485 32.24 23.30 -4.25
CA VAL A 485 32.48 22.03 -4.94
C VAL A 485 33.62 22.16 -5.95
N SER A 486 34.22 21.03 -6.30
CA SER A 486 35.15 20.93 -7.44
C SER A 486 34.78 19.74 -8.31
N TYR A 487 35.12 19.80 -9.58
CA TYR A 487 34.85 18.75 -10.56
C TYR A 487 36.15 18.04 -10.96
N SER A 488 36.06 16.76 -11.24
CA SER A 488 37.19 15.93 -11.68
C SER A 488 36.87 15.20 -12.99
N ASP A 489 37.89 14.50 -13.54
CA ASP A 489 37.80 13.65 -14.74
C ASP A 489 37.26 14.36 -15.98
N GLY A 490 37.52 15.68 -16.09
CA GLY A 490 37.09 16.49 -17.24
C GLY A 490 35.58 16.82 -17.23
N THR A 491 34.88 16.49 -16.16
CA THR A 491 33.47 16.85 -15.98
C THR A 491 33.32 18.29 -15.46
N ASN A 492 32.12 18.83 -15.57
CA ASN A 492 31.77 20.18 -15.10
C ASN A 492 30.25 20.26 -14.79
N SER A 493 29.78 21.45 -14.41
CA SER A 493 28.36 21.68 -14.09
C SER A 493 27.39 21.45 -15.24
N SER A 494 27.87 21.29 -16.48
CA SER A 494 27.00 20.98 -17.63
C SER A 494 27.12 19.53 -18.11
N SER A 495 27.84 18.68 -17.40
CA SER A 495 27.91 17.25 -17.68
C SER A 495 26.63 16.56 -17.23
N SER A 496 26.13 15.57 -17.98
CA SER A 496 24.99 14.75 -17.52
C SER A 496 25.31 13.97 -16.24
N SER A 497 26.55 13.47 -16.16
CA SER A 497 27.04 12.73 -14.99
C SER A 497 28.37 13.31 -14.51
N PRO A 498 28.36 14.40 -13.72
CA PRO A 498 29.58 14.99 -13.21
C PRO A 498 30.15 14.17 -12.04
N LYS A 499 31.52 14.17 -11.96
CA LYS A 499 32.22 13.76 -10.76
C LYS A 499 32.55 14.98 -9.92
N VAL A 500 31.94 15.02 -8.72
CA VAL A 500 31.96 16.21 -7.85
C VAL A 500 32.61 15.88 -6.52
N SER A 501 33.56 16.73 -6.07
CA SER A 501 34.07 16.69 -4.72
C SER A 501 33.48 17.85 -3.92
N PHE A 502 32.92 17.54 -2.74
CA PHE A 502 32.37 18.54 -1.81
C PHE A 502 33.48 19.02 -0.87
N LEU A 503 33.69 20.34 -0.79
CA LEU A 503 34.87 20.90 -0.14
C LEU A 503 34.66 21.32 1.32
N LEU A 504 33.39 21.37 1.78
CA LEU A 504 33.02 21.73 3.15
C LEU A 504 32.24 20.62 3.80
N GLU A 505 32.43 20.42 5.09
CA GLU A 505 31.52 19.62 5.92
C GLU A 505 30.18 20.34 6.01
N ALA A 506 29.19 19.83 5.27
CA ALA A 506 27.82 20.37 5.21
C ALA A 506 26.85 19.37 4.59
N ARG A 507 25.57 19.64 4.78
CA ARG A 507 24.51 19.07 3.94
C ARG A 507 24.31 19.94 2.73
N TYR A 508 24.39 19.35 1.56
CA TYR A 508 24.27 20.06 0.29
C TYR A 508 22.89 19.82 -0.34
N THR A 509 22.19 20.91 -0.58
CA THR A 509 21.06 20.92 -1.52
C THR A 509 21.62 20.82 -2.93
N VAL A 510 21.11 19.92 -3.73
CA VAL A 510 21.52 19.68 -5.11
C VAL A 510 20.39 20.05 -6.04
N SER A 511 20.68 20.84 -7.07
CA SER A 511 19.73 21.17 -8.13
C SER A 511 20.29 20.75 -9.49
N LEU A 512 19.43 20.17 -10.30
CA LEU A 512 19.70 19.84 -11.69
C LEU A 512 18.66 20.50 -12.59
N LYS A 513 19.14 21.34 -13.50
CA LYS A 513 18.34 21.89 -14.58
C LYS A 513 18.64 21.13 -15.86
N ALA A 514 17.59 20.75 -16.60
CA ALA A 514 17.68 20.22 -17.94
C ALA A 514 16.92 21.10 -18.92
N ALA A 515 17.34 21.11 -20.17
CA ALA A 515 16.75 21.89 -21.25
C ALA A 515 16.52 21.02 -22.49
N ASN A 516 15.43 21.24 -23.21
CA ASN A 516 15.15 20.71 -24.54
C ASN A 516 14.58 21.81 -25.46
N ALA A 517 14.07 21.45 -26.63
CA ALA A 517 13.51 22.43 -27.57
C ALA A 517 12.25 23.15 -27.05
N ALA A 518 11.51 22.55 -26.11
CA ALA A 518 10.30 23.13 -25.49
C ALA A 518 10.61 24.14 -24.37
N GLY A 519 11.78 24.05 -23.75
CA GLY A 519 12.18 24.92 -22.67
C GLY A 519 13.10 24.25 -21.65
N GLU A 520 13.09 24.76 -20.41
CA GLU A 520 13.91 24.23 -19.33
C GLU A 520 13.06 23.96 -18.07
N LYS A 521 13.50 22.97 -17.27
CA LYS A 521 12.95 22.65 -15.95
C LYS A 521 14.08 22.33 -14.99
N GLU A 522 13.89 22.64 -13.73
CA GLU A 522 14.84 22.38 -12.65
C GLU A 522 14.18 21.49 -11.58
N THR A 523 14.95 20.53 -11.08
CA THR A 523 14.61 19.72 -9.91
C THR A 523 15.63 19.98 -8.83
N THR A 524 15.16 20.26 -7.62
CA THR A 524 15.99 20.53 -6.44
C THR A 524 15.62 19.55 -5.33
N VAL A 525 16.65 18.96 -4.71
CA VAL A 525 16.51 18.09 -3.55
C VAL A 525 17.33 18.65 -2.41
N ASP A 526 16.65 19.02 -1.33
CA ASP A 526 17.28 19.57 -0.15
C ASP A 526 18.08 18.49 0.59
N GLU A 527 19.24 18.87 1.10
CA GLU A 527 20.12 18.01 1.89
C GLU A 527 20.46 16.66 1.21
N PHE A 528 20.52 16.62 -0.12
CA PHE A 528 20.71 15.38 -0.90
C PHE A 528 22.07 14.73 -0.64
N ILE A 529 23.13 15.53 -0.44
CA ILE A 529 24.47 15.03 -0.10
C ILE A 529 24.85 15.52 1.30
N SER A 530 25.27 14.59 2.14
CA SER A 530 25.93 14.91 3.42
C SER A 530 27.42 14.71 3.30
N ALA A 531 28.19 15.80 3.22
CA ALA A 531 29.65 15.76 3.19
C ALA A 531 30.22 15.96 4.59
N GLY A 532 31.11 15.07 5.03
CA GLY A 532 31.72 15.09 6.35
C GLY A 532 33.12 14.51 6.35
N SER A 533 33.71 14.39 7.53
CA SER A 533 34.97 13.68 7.74
C SER A 533 34.82 12.17 7.87
N GLU A 534 33.57 11.69 8.03
CA GLU A 534 33.22 10.27 8.19
C GLU A 534 32.66 9.70 6.89
N LEU A 535 33.09 8.49 6.55
CA LEU A 535 32.61 7.71 5.40
C LEU A 535 31.32 7.00 5.78
N LEU A 536 30.24 7.09 5.00
CA LEU A 536 29.11 6.21 5.21
C LEU A 536 29.16 5.04 4.23
N ILE A 537 29.28 3.85 4.80
CA ILE A 537 29.19 2.59 4.08
C ILE A 537 27.85 1.93 4.37
N GLN A 538 27.32 1.26 3.37
CA GLN A 538 26.10 0.45 3.48
C GLN A 538 26.41 -0.98 3.07
N ALA A 539 25.76 -1.94 3.73
CA ALA A 539 25.75 -3.33 3.34
C ALA A 539 24.32 -3.77 3.13
N VAL A 540 24.01 -4.25 1.94
CA VAL A 540 22.66 -4.69 1.56
C VAL A 540 22.72 -6.18 1.21
N PRO A 541 21.90 -7.04 1.87
CA PRO A 541 21.77 -8.42 1.45
C PRO A 541 21.05 -8.46 0.08
N ILE A 542 21.64 -9.18 -0.89
CA ILE A 542 20.93 -9.56 -2.10
C ILE A 542 20.15 -10.81 -1.76
N ALA A 543 18.82 -10.71 -1.88
CA ALA A 543 17.91 -11.84 -1.69
C ALA A 543 18.20 -12.68 -0.43
N LEU A 544 17.75 -12.21 0.72
CA LEU A 544 17.31 -13.14 1.75
C LEU A 544 15.97 -13.70 1.28
N THR A 545 16.00 -14.63 0.35
CA THR A 545 14.80 -15.39 -0.05
C THR A 545 14.30 -16.22 1.13
N ASP A 546 15.17 -16.50 2.11
CA ASP A 546 14.78 -17.22 3.29
C ASP A 546 15.70 -16.92 4.50
N SER A 547 15.16 -16.23 5.51
CA SER A 547 15.86 -16.01 6.79
C SER A 547 15.78 -17.22 7.73
N CYS A 548 15.39 -18.38 7.23
CA CYS A 548 15.18 -19.58 8.03
C CYS A 548 16.47 -20.40 8.19
N VAL A 549 16.74 -20.80 9.43
CA VAL A 549 17.94 -21.59 9.80
C VAL A 549 18.05 -22.91 9.03
N ASN A 550 16.92 -23.54 8.73
CA ASN A 550 16.85 -24.86 8.10
C ASN A 550 17.08 -24.85 6.59
N SER A 551 16.74 -23.76 5.91
CA SER A 551 16.91 -23.57 4.46
C SER A 551 18.13 -22.73 4.10
N PHE A 552 18.82 -22.13 5.09
CA PHE A 552 19.94 -21.26 4.84
C PHE A 552 21.11 -21.98 4.16
N SER A 553 21.31 -21.71 2.88
CA SER A 553 22.42 -22.25 2.05
C SER A 553 23.58 -21.28 1.93
N GLY A 554 23.34 -19.99 2.14
CA GLY A 554 24.33 -18.92 2.04
C GLY A 554 23.66 -17.56 1.90
N LEU A 555 24.45 -16.50 2.00
CA LEU A 555 24.02 -15.13 1.89
C LEU A 555 25.01 -14.36 1.05
N THR A 556 24.51 -13.57 0.10
CA THR A 556 25.34 -12.65 -0.67
C THR A 556 25.07 -11.22 -0.18
N LEU A 557 26.15 -10.48 0.13
CA LEU A 557 26.10 -9.12 0.60
C LEU A 557 26.78 -8.19 -0.40
N HIS A 558 26.08 -7.15 -0.82
CA HIS A 558 26.68 -6.02 -1.53
C HIS A 558 27.02 -4.89 -0.56
N ALA A 559 28.14 -4.25 -0.79
CA ALA A 559 28.54 -3.06 -0.08
C ALA A 559 28.61 -1.86 -1.04
N TYR A 560 28.25 -0.69 -0.54
CA TYR A 560 28.29 0.56 -1.25
C TYR A 560 28.95 1.62 -0.39
N GLY A 561 29.60 2.61 -0.99
CA GLY A 561 30.15 3.72 -0.26
C GLY A 561 31.65 3.75 -0.14
N ALA A 562 32.38 2.77 -0.72
CA ALA A 562 33.83 2.72 -0.66
C ALA A 562 34.43 2.07 -1.93
N ASP A 563 35.73 2.24 -2.12
CA ASP A 563 36.49 1.67 -3.27
C ASP A 563 37.09 0.30 -2.95
N ALA A 564 37.31 0.02 -1.66
CA ALA A 564 37.84 -1.23 -1.17
C ALA A 564 37.10 -1.68 0.10
N TRP A 565 37.02 -2.97 0.28
CA TRP A 565 36.22 -3.63 1.30
C TRP A 565 36.98 -4.65 2.09
N LEU A 566 36.64 -4.79 3.39
CA LEU A 566 37.06 -5.91 4.22
C LEU A 566 35.90 -6.36 5.08
N TRP A 567 35.44 -7.59 4.85
CA TRP A 567 34.39 -8.23 5.63
C TRP A 567 34.97 -9.13 6.69
N THR A 568 34.49 -9.03 7.92
CA THR A 568 34.94 -9.83 9.05
C THR A 568 33.74 -10.32 9.84
N LEU A 569 33.67 -11.64 10.07
CA LEU A 569 32.68 -12.20 10.99
C LEU A 569 33.15 -12.01 12.43
N SER A 570 32.19 -11.83 13.35
CA SER A 570 32.48 -11.86 14.79
C SER A 570 33.03 -13.25 15.20
N ASP A 571 33.74 -13.33 16.32
CA ASP A 571 34.29 -14.60 16.84
C ASP A 571 33.21 -15.67 17.05
N GLU A 572 31.98 -15.26 17.43
CA GLU A 572 30.84 -16.17 17.58
C GLU A 572 30.35 -16.67 16.22
N SER A 573 30.22 -15.77 15.24
CA SER A 573 29.77 -16.11 13.90
C SER A 573 30.77 -16.98 13.13
N GLN A 574 32.08 -16.80 13.33
CA GLN A 574 33.14 -17.65 12.75
C GLN A 574 33.05 -19.12 13.17
N ASN A 575 32.37 -19.43 14.26
CA ASN A 575 32.16 -20.83 14.68
C ASN A 575 31.13 -21.56 13.82
N LEU A 576 30.30 -20.84 13.09
CA LEU A 576 29.17 -21.36 12.30
C LEU A 576 29.28 -21.02 10.82
N PHE A 577 29.93 -19.91 10.47
CA PHE A 577 29.94 -19.34 9.12
C PHE A 577 31.37 -19.02 8.67
N TYR A 578 31.55 -18.91 7.35
CA TYR A 578 32.77 -18.36 6.75
C TYR A 578 32.43 -17.47 5.57
N ILE A 579 33.35 -16.57 5.18
CA ILE A 579 33.24 -15.69 4.00
C ILE A 579 34.14 -16.27 2.93
N GLU A 580 33.63 -16.55 1.72
CA GLU A 580 34.40 -17.14 0.62
C GLU A 580 35.59 -16.24 0.20
N ASN A 581 35.36 -14.93 0.10
CA ASN A 581 36.39 -13.92 -0.14
C ASN A 581 36.02 -12.64 0.64
N ASN A 582 36.77 -12.36 1.66
CA ASN A 582 36.48 -11.25 2.58
C ASN A 582 36.85 -9.86 2.05
N THR A 583 37.40 -9.76 0.85
CA THR A 583 37.66 -8.49 0.16
C THR A 583 36.79 -8.31 -1.11
N ALA A 584 35.97 -9.31 -1.41
CA ALA A 584 35.07 -9.24 -2.55
C ALA A 584 33.85 -8.35 -2.28
N ASN A 585 33.31 -7.79 -3.34
CA ASN A 585 32.00 -7.16 -3.37
C ASN A 585 31.30 -7.57 -4.69
N PRO A 586 30.27 -8.41 -4.62
CA PRO A 586 29.62 -8.94 -3.41
C PRO A 586 30.47 -9.94 -2.61
N ALA A 587 30.23 -10.00 -1.29
CA ALA A 587 30.78 -11.03 -0.43
C ALA A 587 29.75 -12.18 -0.25
N VAL A 588 30.24 -13.43 -0.25
CA VAL A 588 29.40 -14.61 -0.06
C VAL A 588 29.72 -15.25 1.29
N ILE A 589 28.71 -15.43 2.11
CA ILE A 589 28.77 -16.04 3.44
C ILE A 589 28.12 -17.41 3.35
N ARG A 590 28.78 -18.44 3.89
CA ARG A 590 28.25 -19.79 3.94
C ARG A 590 28.38 -20.42 5.32
N VAL A 591 27.60 -21.47 5.56
CA VAL A 591 27.74 -22.32 6.74
C VAL A 591 29.00 -23.13 6.63
N LEU A 592 29.77 -23.28 7.70
CA LEU A 592 30.95 -24.12 7.78
C LEU A 592 30.59 -25.59 7.50
N ASP A 593 31.40 -26.28 6.71
CA ASP A 593 31.22 -27.69 6.38
C ASP A 593 31.04 -28.56 7.64
N GLY A 594 30.01 -29.42 7.61
CA GLY A 594 29.66 -30.31 8.72
C GLY A 594 28.93 -29.64 9.90
N ARG A 595 28.63 -28.33 9.82
CA ARG A 595 27.78 -27.64 10.78
C ARG A 595 26.33 -27.64 10.33
N ARG A 596 25.42 -27.76 11.28
CA ARG A 596 23.99 -27.66 11.06
C ARG A 596 23.42 -26.63 12.01
N LEU A 597 22.69 -25.68 11.47
CA LEU A 597 21.99 -24.70 12.25
C LEU A 597 20.68 -25.34 12.79
N THR A 598 20.41 -25.24 14.07
CA THR A 598 19.27 -25.91 14.73
C THR A 598 18.49 -24.96 15.65
N ARG A 599 18.90 -23.72 15.75
CA ARG A 599 18.26 -22.68 16.58
C ARG A 599 18.49 -21.33 15.95
N SER A 600 17.62 -20.37 16.26
CA SER A 600 17.81 -18.98 15.85
C SER A 600 19.22 -18.51 16.20
N THR A 601 19.87 -17.91 15.24
CA THR A 601 21.24 -17.41 15.36
C THR A 601 21.41 -16.16 14.55
N ASP A 602 22.32 -15.30 14.95
CA ASP A 602 22.64 -14.09 14.20
C ASP A 602 23.95 -14.28 13.45
N ILE A 603 24.04 -13.69 12.27
CA ILE A 603 25.30 -13.50 11.55
C ILE A 603 25.75 -12.07 11.87
N ASP A 604 26.75 -11.92 12.72
CA ASP A 604 27.33 -10.63 13.07
C ASP A 604 28.59 -10.39 12.20
N ILE A 605 28.56 -9.31 11.43
CA ILE A 605 29.55 -8.97 10.43
C ILE A 605 30.02 -7.55 10.65
N SER A 606 31.34 -7.33 10.60
CA SER A 606 31.94 -6.01 10.48
C SER A 606 32.40 -5.81 9.05
N LEU A 607 31.88 -4.76 8.41
CA LEU A 607 32.31 -4.31 7.10
C LEU A 607 33.20 -3.07 7.27
N THR A 608 34.45 -3.16 6.83
CA THR A 608 35.32 -2.00 6.73
C THR A 608 35.35 -1.53 5.27
N GLY A 609 34.92 -0.30 5.03
CA GLY A 609 35.02 0.38 3.73
C GLY A 609 36.16 1.39 3.71
N ILE A 610 36.86 1.49 2.59
CA ILE A 610 37.98 2.43 2.36
C ILE A 610 37.71 3.18 1.07
N HIS A 611 37.70 4.52 1.14
CA HIS A 611 37.57 5.41 -0.01
C HIS A 611 38.57 6.56 0.13
N GLY A 612 39.60 6.56 -0.70
CA GLY A 612 40.71 7.51 -0.55
C GLY A 612 41.37 7.40 0.82
N THR A 613 41.28 8.44 1.62
CA THR A 613 41.78 8.48 3.01
C THR A 613 40.76 8.18 4.07
N CYS A 614 39.49 8.06 3.69
CA CYS A 614 38.40 7.71 4.62
C CYS A 614 38.33 6.20 4.84
N GLN A 615 38.16 5.83 6.08
CA GLN A 615 37.91 4.46 6.48
C GLN A 615 36.79 4.46 7.52
N GLU A 616 35.81 3.60 7.34
CA GLU A 616 34.68 3.44 8.25
C GLU A 616 34.40 1.96 8.49
N VAL A 617 33.83 1.65 9.65
CA VAL A 617 33.42 0.29 10.03
C VAL A 617 31.93 0.25 10.30
N LEU A 618 31.20 -0.52 9.53
CA LEU A 618 29.79 -0.80 9.71
C LEU A 618 29.60 -2.20 10.33
N ASN A 619 28.89 -2.28 11.43
CA ASN A 619 28.50 -3.57 12.01
C ASN A 619 27.08 -3.92 11.53
N VAL A 620 26.96 -5.07 10.89
CA VAL A 620 25.72 -5.60 10.34
C VAL A 620 25.35 -6.86 11.09
N LYS A 621 24.10 -6.94 11.53
CA LYS A 621 23.54 -8.11 12.20
C LYS A 621 22.38 -8.65 11.40
N ILE A 622 22.49 -9.93 10.98
CA ILE A 622 21.48 -10.57 10.15
C ILE A 622 20.91 -11.74 10.97
N PRO A 623 19.66 -11.65 11.40
CA PRO A 623 19.02 -12.71 12.17
C PRO A 623 18.60 -13.85 11.23
N LEU A 624 18.95 -15.08 11.62
CA LEU A 624 18.37 -16.30 11.07
C LEU A 624 17.39 -16.88 12.09
N GLU A 625 16.18 -17.11 11.67
CA GLU A 625 15.08 -17.53 12.53
C GLU A 625 14.91 -19.06 12.53
N ALA A 626 14.61 -19.62 13.68
CA ALA A 626 14.10 -20.97 13.84
C ALA A 626 12.82 -20.93 14.65
N GLN A 627 11.84 -21.72 14.30
CA GLN A 627 10.60 -21.77 15.08
C GLN A 627 10.86 -22.44 16.43
N SER A 628 10.46 -21.75 17.50
CA SER A 628 10.67 -22.25 18.86
C SER A 628 9.78 -23.45 19.19
N ASN A 629 8.61 -23.55 18.55
CA ASN A 629 7.61 -24.60 18.71
C ASN A 629 7.49 -25.50 17.46
N ASP A 630 8.57 -25.60 16.69
CA ASP A 630 8.71 -26.45 15.50
C ASP A 630 8.52 -27.95 15.81
N ASN A 631 8.96 -28.39 16.98
CA ASN A 631 8.86 -29.78 17.39
C ASN A 631 7.82 -29.97 18.53
N ILE A 632 7.19 -31.13 18.56
CA ILE A 632 6.17 -31.51 19.56
C ILE A 632 6.70 -31.33 20.99
N SER A 633 7.99 -31.60 21.24
CA SER A 633 8.64 -31.40 22.56
C SER A 633 8.60 -29.97 23.05
N ASN A 634 8.57 -29.03 22.10
CA ASN A 634 8.60 -27.60 22.36
C ASN A 634 7.24 -26.94 22.15
N ALA A 635 6.17 -27.72 22.12
CA ALA A 635 4.81 -27.24 21.91
C ALA A 635 4.48 -26.09 22.86
N HIS A 636 4.15 -24.92 22.30
CA HIS A 636 3.89 -23.70 23.05
C HIS A 636 2.58 -23.82 23.85
N PRO A 637 2.56 -23.63 25.19
CA PRO A 637 1.33 -23.72 25.97
C PRO A 637 0.41 -22.54 25.69
N ILE A 638 -0.87 -22.81 25.39
CA ILE A 638 -1.90 -21.80 25.25
C ILE A 638 -2.96 -21.91 26.32
N SER A 639 -3.71 -20.85 26.56
CA SER A 639 -4.81 -20.77 27.51
C SER A 639 -6.10 -20.29 26.82
N SER A 640 -7.21 -20.31 27.52
CA SER A 640 -8.47 -19.75 27.01
C SER A 640 -8.31 -18.24 26.69
N GLY A 641 -8.90 -17.83 25.57
CA GLY A 641 -8.74 -16.49 25.00
C GLY A 641 -7.99 -16.53 23.66
N THR A 642 -7.64 -15.36 23.16
CA THR A 642 -6.83 -15.20 21.94
C THR A 642 -5.35 -15.16 22.32
N SER A 643 -4.55 -15.99 21.65
CA SER A 643 -3.09 -16.07 21.78
C SER A 643 -2.45 -15.77 20.41
N GLY A 644 -1.29 -15.14 20.41
CA GLY A 644 -0.56 -14.76 19.20
C GLY A 644 -0.12 -13.29 19.24
N PRO A 645 0.46 -12.74 18.15
CA PRO A 645 0.66 -13.39 16.84
C PRO A 645 1.66 -14.54 16.90
N PHE A 646 1.40 -15.61 16.19
CA PHE A 646 2.31 -16.73 15.92
C PHE A 646 2.63 -16.78 14.43
N SER A 647 3.64 -17.57 14.05
CA SER A 647 4.00 -17.81 12.65
C SER A 647 4.41 -19.27 12.48
N ASN A 648 4.15 -19.86 11.32
CA ASN A 648 4.71 -21.12 10.91
C ASN A 648 5.88 -20.96 9.93
N ARG A 649 6.26 -19.71 9.60
CA ARG A 649 7.46 -19.46 8.80
C ARG A 649 8.66 -20.06 9.48
N CYS A 650 9.54 -20.67 8.71
CA CYS A 650 10.70 -21.40 9.22
C CYS A 650 10.40 -22.68 10.04
N ALA A 651 9.16 -23.12 10.05
CA ALA A 651 8.83 -24.43 10.62
C ALA A 651 9.25 -25.56 9.68
N THR A 652 9.50 -26.73 10.28
CA THR A 652 9.85 -27.96 9.57
C THR A 652 9.01 -29.12 10.07
N VAL A 653 8.95 -30.17 9.31
CA VAL A 653 8.25 -31.39 9.75
C VAL A 653 9.18 -32.27 10.57
N GLN A 654 8.80 -32.55 11.81
CA GLN A 654 9.49 -33.54 12.65
C GLN A 654 9.18 -34.96 12.16
N GLN A 655 10.16 -35.84 12.17
CA GLN A 655 9.94 -37.22 11.76
C GLN A 655 8.84 -37.94 12.56
N ASN A 656 7.87 -38.56 11.88
CA ASN A 656 6.71 -39.25 12.42
C ASN A 656 5.68 -38.31 13.09
N GLU A 657 5.56 -37.09 12.65
CA GLU A 657 4.43 -36.24 13.05
C GLU A 657 3.08 -36.89 12.67
N PRO A 658 2.09 -36.79 13.52
CA PRO A 658 0.74 -37.23 13.17
C PRO A 658 0.15 -36.36 12.05
N ILE A 659 -0.57 -36.99 11.14
CA ILE A 659 -1.27 -36.35 10.02
C ILE A 659 -2.75 -36.69 10.12
N PRO A 660 -3.68 -35.74 10.16
CA PRO A 660 -5.11 -36.00 10.09
C PRO A 660 -5.50 -36.67 8.76
N PRO A 661 -6.59 -37.42 8.70
CA PRO A 661 -7.11 -37.93 7.43
C PRO A 661 -7.48 -36.79 6.49
N TYR A 662 -7.16 -36.94 5.20
CA TYR A 662 -7.62 -36.00 4.17
C TYR A 662 -9.00 -36.41 3.68
N SER A 663 -9.97 -35.47 3.71
CA SER A 663 -11.32 -35.71 3.19
C SER A 663 -12.04 -34.38 2.87
N SER A 664 -13.01 -33.95 3.65
CA SER A 664 -13.73 -32.71 3.42
C SER A 664 -13.00 -31.54 4.06
N CYS A 665 -12.80 -30.45 3.34
CA CYS A 665 -12.18 -29.23 3.84
C CYS A 665 -12.97 -28.66 5.05
N THR A 666 -14.28 -28.70 5.02
CA THR A 666 -15.16 -28.28 6.12
C THR A 666 -15.42 -29.35 7.17
N GLY A 667 -14.71 -30.51 7.09
CA GLY A 667 -14.84 -31.63 8.04
C GLY A 667 -14.27 -31.28 9.42
N GLN A 668 -14.84 -31.81 10.49
CA GLN A 668 -14.34 -31.58 11.87
C GLN A 668 -13.35 -32.67 12.35
N MET A 669 -12.93 -33.58 11.48
CA MET A 669 -12.03 -34.70 11.76
C MET A 669 -11.01 -34.92 10.62
N SER A 670 -10.87 -33.96 9.71
CA SER A 670 -10.03 -34.08 8.51
C SER A 670 -9.45 -32.74 8.10
N TRP A 671 -8.39 -32.82 7.31
CA TRP A 671 -7.85 -31.74 6.50
C TRP A 671 -8.30 -31.87 5.05
N CYS A 672 -8.04 -30.87 4.23
CA CYS A 672 -8.42 -30.82 2.83
C CYS A 672 -7.39 -31.49 1.92
N ASP A 673 -7.85 -32.15 0.85
CA ASP A 673 -7.03 -32.54 -0.30
C ASP A 673 -7.45 -31.68 -1.49
N GLU A 674 -7.06 -30.42 -1.48
CA GLU A 674 -7.48 -29.43 -2.48
C GLU A 674 -7.06 -29.78 -3.91
N TYR A 675 -5.96 -30.51 -4.06
CA TYR A 675 -5.38 -30.83 -5.36
C TYR A 675 -5.63 -32.28 -5.81
N GLY A 676 -6.31 -33.10 -5.00
CA GLY A 676 -6.60 -34.50 -5.35
C GLY A 676 -5.37 -35.36 -5.60
N THR A 677 -4.21 -34.95 -5.10
CA THR A 677 -2.93 -35.64 -5.32
C THR A 677 -2.74 -36.84 -4.42
N GLY A 678 -3.57 -36.95 -3.35
CA GLY A 678 -3.49 -38.03 -2.37
C GLY A 678 -2.14 -38.15 -1.66
N GLN A 679 -1.34 -37.10 -1.67
CA GLN A 679 -0.09 -36.99 -0.94
C GLN A 679 -0.33 -36.14 0.30
N ASP A 680 -0.30 -36.80 1.44
CA ASP A 680 -0.44 -36.20 2.76
C ASP A 680 0.84 -35.40 3.07
N ILE A 681 0.85 -34.10 2.82
CA ILE A 681 2.03 -33.28 3.02
C ILE A 681 1.76 -32.34 4.20
N VAL A 682 2.42 -32.61 5.33
CA VAL A 682 2.66 -31.62 6.40
C VAL A 682 3.99 -30.96 6.05
N GLU A 683 4.03 -29.64 5.90
CA GLU A 683 5.20 -28.95 5.36
C GLU A 683 5.80 -27.95 6.34
N ASN A 684 5.00 -27.19 7.05
CA ASN A 684 5.43 -26.09 7.91
C ASN A 684 4.68 -26.12 9.27
N SER A 685 4.63 -27.30 9.90
CA SER A 685 3.85 -27.50 11.13
C SER A 685 4.49 -26.85 12.36
N VAL A 686 3.67 -26.20 13.18
CA VAL A 686 4.05 -25.70 14.51
C VAL A 686 3.12 -26.25 15.59
N TRP A 687 3.67 -26.44 16.78
CA TRP A 687 3.01 -27.16 17.84
C TRP A 687 2.64 -26.29 19.03
N PHE A 688 1.42 -26.49 19.52
CA PHE A 688 0.91 -25.89 20.73
C PHE A 688 0.39 -26.97 21.71
N SER A 689 0.20 -26.61 22.94
CA SER A 689 -0.37 -27.52 23.92
C SER A 689 -1.38 -26.82 24.82
N TYR A 690 -2.40 -27.60 25.22
CA TYR A 690 -3.40 -27.18 26.15
C TYR A 690 -3.61 -28.23 27.24
N THR A 691 -3.70 -27.80 28.51
CA THR A 691 -3.96 -28.67 29.65
C THR A 691 -5.10 -28.07 30.47
N PRO A 692 -6.34 -28.61 30.34
CA PRO A 692 -7.49 -28.07 31.05
C PRO A 692 -7.44 -28.37 32.55
N VAL A 693 -7.89 -27.43 33.37
CA VAL A 693 -7.97 -27.59 34.84
C VAL A 693 -9.23 -28.36 35.31
N SER A 694 -10.21 -28.47 34.44
CA SER A 694 -11.45 -29.21 34.69
C SER A 694 -11.92 -29.89 33.42
N ASN A 695 -12.84 -30.90 33.54
CA ASN A 695 -13.51 -31.44 32.36
C ASN A 695 -14.39 -30.35 31.74
N GLN A 696 -14.21 -30.09 30.46
CA GLN A 696 -14.89 -29.02 29.76
C GLN A 696 -14.95 -29.32 28.26
N THR A 697 -15.83 -28.61 27.55
CA THR A 697 -15.87 -28.59 26.10
C THR A 697 -15.21 -27.30 25.62
N ILE A 698 -14.31 -27.42 24.64
CA ILE A 698 -13.60 -26.27 24.05
C ILE A 698 -13.92 -26.14 22.55
N SER A 699 -13.76 -24.93 22.02
CA SER A 699 -13.62 -24.68 20.59
C SER A 699 -12.28 -24.03 20.32
N LEU A 700 -11.75 -24.22 19.11
CA LEU A 700 -10.48 -23.64 18.68
C LEU A 700 -10.66 -23.02 17.29
N LEU A 701 -10.30 -21.77 17.12
CA LEU A 701 -10.32 -21.04 15.87
C LEU A 701 -8.89 -20.56 15.59
N SER A 702 -8.40 -20.75 14.38
CA SER A 702 -7.21 -20.10 13.87
C SER A 702 -7.60 -18.99 12.88
N THR A 703 -6.92 -17.86 12.91
CA THR A 703 -7.18 -16.72 12.00
C THR A 703 -5.87 -16.10 11.57
N GLY A 704 -5.80 -15.64 10.32
CA GLY A 704 -4.61 -14.92 9.82
C GLY A 704 -4.30 -15.23 8.37
N PHE A 705 -3.79 -16.39 8.08
CA PHE A 705 -3.56 -16.89 6.73
C PHE A 705 -4.27 -18.24 6.58
N ASP A 706 -4.40 -18.74 5.39
CA ASP A 706 -4.99 -20.03 5.09
C ASP A 706 -4.14 -21.17 5.70
N ASN A 707 -4.65 -21.77 6.77
CA ASN A 707 -3.95 -22.78 7.56
C ASN A 707 -4.94 -23.84 8.07
N GLN A 708 -4.41 -24.97 8.51
CA GLN A 708 -5.17 -26.11 8.99
C GLN A 708 -4.78 -26.46 10.43
N ILE A 709 -5.74 -26.90 11.23
CA ILE A 709 -5.54 -27.20 12.64
C ILE A 709 -5.98 -28.62 13.02
N ALA A 710 -5.26 -29.23 13.97
CA ALA A 710 -5.65 -30.52 14.54
C ALA A 710 -5.37 -30.59 16.05
N ILE A 711 -6.21 -31.29 16.79
CA ILE A 711 -6.06 -31.53 18.23
C ILE A 711 -5.89 -33.02 18.46
N TYR A 712 -4.86 -33.40 19.20
CA TYR A 712 -4.54 -34.78 19.56
C TYR A 712 -4.46 -34.97 21.07
N SER A 713 -4.82 -36.19 21.51
CA SER A 713 -4.52 -36.67 22.86
C SER A 713 -3.62 -37.90 22.83
N ALA A 714 -2.66 -37.96 23.73
CA ALA A 714 -1.76 -39.09 23.88
C ALA A 714 -1.30 -39.20 25.34
N VAL A 715 -0.72 -40.34 25.73
CA VAL A 715 -0.19 -40.51 27.11
C VAL A 715 1.16 -39.81 27.29
N SER A 716 1.85 -39.54 26.20
CA SER A 716 3.13 -38.81 26.17
C SER A 716 3.45 -38.34 24.75
N GLU A 717 4.41 -37.46 24.64
CA GLU A 717 4.97 -37.02 23.38
C GLU A 717 5.54 -38.17 22.53
N SER A 718 6.30 -39.05 23.17
CA SER A 718 6.84 -40.25 22.47
C SER A 718 5.74 -41.21 21.99
N ALA A 719 4.62 -41.27 22.68
CA ALA A 719 3.47 -42.02 22.22
C ALA A 719 2.80 -41.35 21.01
N LEU A 720 2.69 -40.02 20.99
CA LEU A 720 2.19 -39.25 19.86
C LEU A 720 3.02 -39.53 18.60
N LEU A 721 4.35 -39.41 18.71
CA LEU A 721 5.29 -39.70 17.61
C LEU A 721 5.36 -41.19 17.21
N ALA A 722 4.99 -42.11 18.10
CA ALA A 722 4.90 -43.53 17.81
C ALA A 722 3.57 -43.98 17.18
N GLY A 723 2.68 -43.05 16.85
CA GLY A 723 1.35 -43.33 16.29
C GLY A 723 0.34 -43.80 17.34
N SER A 724 0.68 -43.72 18.64
CA SER A 724 -0.21 -44.12 19.75
C SER A 724 -0.96 -42.92 20.33
N TYR A 725 -1.85 -42.36 19.52
CA TYR A 725 -2.65 -41.19 19.85
C TYR A 725 -4.09 -41.30 19.41
N LYS A 726 -4.93 -40.41 19.91
CA LYS A 726 -6.27 -40.19 19.39
C LYS A 726 -6.34 -38.81 18.76
N LEU A 727 -6.78 -38.74 17.50
CA LEU A 727 -7.20 -37.49 16.89
C LEU A 727 -8.53 -37.10 17.53
N GLU A 728 -8.56 -35.96 18.21
CA GLU A 728 -9.76 -35.45 18.84
C GLU A 728 -10.62 -34.64 17.86
N ALA A 729 -9.98 -33.80 17.05
CA ALA A 729 -10.61 -33.05 15.97
C ALA A 729 -9.55 -32.52 15.00
N ALA A 730 -9.94 -32.20 13.77
CA ALA A 730 -9.14 -31.52 12.77
C ALA A 730 -10.07 -30.77 11.83
N ASN A 731 -9.64 -29.62 11.36
CA ASN A 731 -10.40 -28.82 10.40
C ASN A 731 -9.41 -27.98 9.56
N ASP A 732 -9.76 -27.77 8.31
CA ASP A 732 -9.06 -26.90 7.39
C ASP A 732 -9.88 -25.60 7.19
N ASP A 733 -11.11 -25.73 6.65
CA ASP A 733 -12.00 -24.62 6.41
C ASP A 733 -13.21 -24.62 7.34
N TYR A 734 -13.62 -23.48 7.84
CA TYR A 734 -14.90 -23.37 8.55
C TYR A 734 -16.08 -23.58 7.60
N SER A 735 -15.99 -23.05 6.38
CA SER A 735 -17.04 -23.21 5.34
C SER A 735 -16.42 -23.01 3.95
N ASP A 736 -17.16 -23.30 2.89
CA ASP A 736 -16.76 -23.08 1.50
C ASP A 736 -16.42 -21.60 1.16
N THR A 737 -16.60 -20.68 2.09
CA THR A 737 -16.35 -19.23 1.94
C THR A 737 -15.54 -18.64 3.09
N ASP A 738 -15.18 -19.42 4.09
CA ASP A 738 -14.34 -19.01 5.22
C ASP A 738 -13.24 -20.05 5.44
N TYR A 739 -12.06 -19.74 4.96
CA TYR A 739 -10.85 -20.56 4.98
C TYR A 739 -10.10 -20.52 6.33
N ASN A 740 -10.68 -19.88 7.37
CA ASN A 740 -10.14 -19.96 8.72
C ASN A 740 -10.61 -21.24 9.41
N PRO A 741 -9.69 -22.15 9.77
CA PRO A 741 -10.11 -23.41 10.38
C PRO A 741 -10.70 -23.19 11.75
N GLN A 742 -11.86 -23.82 12.00
CA GLN A 742 -12.55 -23.77 13.27
C GLN A 742 -12.99 -25.15 13.73
N ILE A 743 -12.40 -25.66 14.80
CA ILE A 743 -12.90 -26.78 15.55
C ILE A 743 -14.02 -26.29 16.47
N THR A 744 -15.24 -26.70 16.21
CA THR A 744 -16.44 -26.15 16.86
C THR A 744 -16.65 -26.67 18.27
N SER A 745 -16.30 -27.94 18.56
CA SER A 745 -16.39 -28.49 19.91
C SER A 745 -15.52 -29.73 20.09
N VAL A 746 -14.76 -29.78 21.20
CA VAL A 746 -14.00 -30.95 21.66
C VAL A 746 -14.14 -31.08 23.17
N ASP A 747 -14.51 -32.28 23.65
CA ASP A 747 -14.53 -32.56 25.07
C ASP A 747 -13.11 -32.88 25.57
N VAL A 748 -12.62 -32.12 26.55
CA VAL A 748 -11.30 -32.28 27.13
C VAL A 748 -11.37 -32.61 28.61
N VAL A 749 -10.46 -33.49 29.07
CA VAL A 749 -10.42 -34.05 30.42
C VAL A 749 -9.44 -33.29 31.29
N ALA A 750 -9.81 -33.00 32.52
CA ALA A 750 -8.97 -32.30 33.51
C ALA A 750 -7.58 -32.92 33.65
N ASN A 751 -6.55 -32.09 33.64
CA ASN A 751 -5.13 -32.45 33.79
C ASN A 751 -4.56 -33.35 32.69
N GLN A 752 -5.30 -33.58 31.59
CA GLN A 752 -4.76 -34.25 30.41
C GLN A 752 -4.16 -33.22 29.49
N LYS A 753 -2.94 -33.47 28.98
CA LYS A 753 -2.31 -32.61 27.97
C LYS A 753 -2.85 -32.97 26.59
N TYR A 754 -3.24 -31.95 25.83
CA TYR A 754 -3.60 -32.02 24.44
C TYR A 754 -2.55 -31.29 23.62
N TRP A 755 -2.20 -31.85 22.44
CA TRP A 755 -1.31 -31.22 21.49
C TRP A 755 -2.16 -30.69 20.33
N ILE A 756 -1.76 -29.48 19.90
CA ILE A 756 -2.44 -28.78 18.81
C ILE A 756 -1.39 -28.56 17.73
N GLN A 757 -1.67 -29.04 16.54
CA GLN A 757 -0.87 -28.85 15.34
C GLN A 757 -1.50 -27.75 14.52
N VAL A 758 -0.70 -26.83 13.99
CA VAL A 758 -1.08 -25.82 13.00
C VAL A 758 -0.11 -25.96 11.84
N ASP A 759 -0.61 -26.13 10.64
CA ASP A 759 0.16 -26.20 9.41
C ASP A 759 -0.43 -25.25 8.37
N GLY A 760 0.30 -24.91 7.33
CA GLY A 760 -0.24 -24.16 6.20
C GLY A 760 -1.15 -25.04 5.36
N SER A 761 -2.12 -24.47 4.70
CA SER A 761 -2.93 -25.14 3.69
C SER A 761 -2.05 -25.62 2.54
N ALA A 762 -2.57 -26.51 1.70
CA ALA A 762 -1.83 -27.22 0.64
C ALA A 762 -0.81 -26.34 -0.12
N GLY A 763 0.43 -26.87 -0.30
CA GLY A 763 1.51 -26.16 -1.00
C GLY A 763 2.51 -25.43 -0.11
N GLY A 764 2.54 -25.69 1.22
CA GLY A 764 3.55 -25.12 2.13
C GLY A 764 3.31 -23.67 2.52
N SER A 765 2.07 -23.24 2.54
CA SER A 765 1.68 -21.87 2.95
C SER A 765 2.25 -21.49 4.31
N THR A 766 2.82 -20.28 4.41
CA THR A 766 3.36 -19.76 5.66
C THR A 766 2.82 -18.36 5.93
N GLY A 767 2.52 -18.06 7.21
CA GLY A 767 1.97 -16.76 7.56
C GLY A 767 1.94 -16.49 9.05
N ILE A 768 1.37 -15.33 9.39
CA ILE A 768 1.11 -14.93 10.78
C ILE A 768 -0.33 -15.30 11.11
N PHE A 769 -0.54 -15.91 12.30
CA PHE A 769 -1.85 -16.34 12.74
C PHE A 769 -2.08 -16.12 14.25
N TYR A 770 -3.34 -16.23 14.65
CA TYR A 770 -3.80 -16.16 16.03
C TYR A 770 -4.64 -17.40 16.34
N LEU A 771 -4.49 -17.94 17.54
CA LEU A 771 -5.32 -19.03 18.05
C LEU A 771 -6.27 -18.48 19.11
N LYS A 772 -7.58 -18.72 18.93
CA LYS A 772 -8.61 -18.41 19.91
C LYS A 772 -9.19 -19.70 20.48
N LEU A 773 -8.83 -20.02 21.72
CA LEU A 773 -9.40 -21.14 22.46
C LEU A 773 -10.56 -20.65 23.34
N SER A 774 -11.76 -21.16 23.14
CA SER A 774 -12.94 -20.80 23.94
C SER A 774 -13.47 -22.01 24.71
N ILE A 775 -13.90 -21.78 25.94
CA ILE A 775 -14.52 -22.82 26.78
C ILE A 775 -16.03 -22.72 26.64
N LEU A 776 -16.66 -23.77 26.16
CA LEU A 776 -18.10 -23.81 25.82
C LEU A 776 -19.01 -24.16 27.00
N ASN A 777 -18.52 -24.82 28.05
CA ASN A 777 -19.29 -25.30 29.18
C ASN A 777 -19.36 -24.34 30.38
N SER A 778 -18.83 -23.12 30.26
CA SER A 778 -19.14 -22.11 31.24
C SER A 778 -20.56 -21.60 30.97
N ILE A 779 -21.48 -21.87 31.87
CA ILE A 779 -22.66 -21.02 32.01
C ILE A 779 -22.13 -19.63 32.46
N ALA A 780 -21.54 -18.90 31.55
CA ALA A 780 -21.58 -17.48 31.60
C ALA A 780 -22.93 -17.12 31.01
N GLU A 781 -23.86 -16.69 31.87
CA GLU A 781 -24.93 -15.85 31.37
C GLU A 781 -24.27 -14.84 30.44
N ASP A 782 -24.63 -14.86 29.15
CA ASP A 782 -24.44 -13.75 28.25
C ASP A 782 -25.11 -12.54 28.88
N VAL A 783 -24.36 -11.79 29.68
CA VAL A 783 -24.69 -10.42 29.92
C VAL A 783 -24.39 -9.74 28.58
N ALA A 784 -25.44 -9.54 27.82
CA ALA A 784 -25.40 -8.68 26.64
C ALA A 784 -24.55 -7.45 27.00
N ASP A 785 -23.51 -7.22 26.26
CA ASP A 785 -22.55 -6.14 26.41
C ASP A 785 -23.29 -4.82 26.18
N ASN A 786 -23.94 -4.33 27.27
CA ASN A 786 -24.49 -3.00 27.27
C ASN A 786 -23.30 -2.07 27.50
N GLU A 787 -22.92 -1.39 26.45
CA GLU A 787 -21.81 -0.46 26.29
C GLU A 787 -21.51 0.32 27.58
N THR A 788 -20.34 0.05 28.18
CA THR A 788 -19.80 0.92 29.21
C THR A 788 -19.28 2.19 28.54
N LYS A 789 -19.94 3.30 28.74
CA LYS A 789 -19.53 4.61 28.20
C LYS A 789 -18.66 5.36 29.18
N VAL A 790 -17.64 6.03 28.67
CA VAL A 790 -16.68 6.82 29.44
C VAL A 790 -16.59 8.21 28.84
N TYR A 791 -16.93 9.24 29.60
CA TYR A 791 -16.92 10.62 29.11
C TYR A 791 -16.71 11.64 30.25
N PRO A 792 -16.21 12.87 29.96
CA PRO A 792 -15.62 13.28 28.70
C PRO A 792 -14.29 12.59 28.41
N GLN A 793 -13.90 12.48 27.15
CA GLN A 793 -12.57 12.05 26.75
C GLN A 793 -11.99 13.02 25.71
N PRO A 794 -10.82 13.66 25.95
CA PRO A 794 -10.02 13.57 27.18
C PRO A 794 -10.71 14.10 28.42
N ALA A 795 -10.43 13.46 29.57
CA ALA A 795 -11.01 13.84 30.85
C ALA A 795 -10.16 14.92 31.53
N ALA A 796 -10.80 15.92 32.10
CA ALA A 796 -10.12 16.98 32.82
C ALA A 796 -10.68 17.06 34.27
N GLY A 797 -9.95 16.49 35.21
CA GLY A 797 -10.27 16.49 36.64
C GLY A 797 -11.24 15.40 37.10
N TYR A 798 -12.14 14.93 36.25
CA TYR A 798 -13.04 13.80 36.53
C TYR A 798 -13.42 13.07 35.23
N VAL A 799 -13.93 11.84 35.39
CA VAL A 799 -14.52 11.04 34.32
C VAL A 799 -15.80 10.36 34.83
N CYS A 800 -16.84 10.39 34.01
CA CYS A 800 -18.08 9.64 34.23
C CYS A 800 -17.96 8.29 33.52
N ILE A 801 -18.32 7.25 34.23
CA ILE A 801 -18.40 5.90 33.70
C ILE A 801 -19.87 5.47 33.83
N GLU A 802 -20.53 5.24 32.70
CA GLU A 802 -21.92 4.84 32.61
C GLU A 802 -22.00 3.37 32.19
N SER A 803 -22.74 2.58 32.94
CA SER A 803 -23.02 1.18 32.61
C SER A 803 -24.33 0.75 33.25
N HIS A 804 -25.18 0.12 32.46
CA HIS A 804 -26.44 -0.44 32.93
C HIS A 804 -26.26 -1.45 34.09
N ASN A 805 -25.08 -2.03 34.20
CA ASN A 805 -24.72 -2.95 35.29
C ASN A 805 -24.61 -2.27 36.66
N PHE A 806 -24.57 -0.93 36.74
CA PHE A 806 -24.46 -0.19 38.01
C PHE A 806 -25.80 -0.03 38.72
N ILE A 807 -26.93 -0.10 38.03
CA ILE A 807 -28.30 0.23 38.53
C ILE A 807 -28.69 -0.59 39.78
N ARG A 808 -28.10 -1.76 40.04
CA ARG A 808 -28.41 -2.65 41.15
C ARG A 808 -27.24 -2.83 42.12
N CYS A 809 -26.25 -1.98 42.06
CA CYS A 809 -25.05 -2.12 42.87
C CYS A 809 -24.98 -1.09 43.99
N SER A 810 -24.62 -1.53 45.20
CA SER A 810 -24.40 -0.62 46.34
C SER A 810 -23.05 0.09 46.29
N SER A 811 -22.07 -0.50 45.59
CA SER A 811 -20.76 0.10 45.39
C SER A 811 -20.05 -0.55 44.20
N VAL A 812 -19.16 0.23 43.56
CA VAL A 812 -18.32 -0.18 42.42
C VAL A 812 -16.88 0.20 42.75
N SER A 813 -15.95 -0.75 42.72
CA SER A 813 -14.53 -0.46 42.92
C SER A 813 -13.84 -0.30 41.59
N ILE A 814 -13.09 0.78 41.40
CA ILE A 814 -12.42 1.14 40.15
C ILE A 814 -10.92 1.31 40.41
N GLU A 815 -10.12 0.66 39.60
CA GLU A 815 -8.68 0.88 39.48
C GLU A 815 -8.33 1.50 38.13
N LEU A 816 -7.62 2.62 38.15
CA LEU A 816 -7.06 3.21 36.96
C LEU A 816 -5.60 2.77 36.83
N VAL A 817 -5.26 2.10 35.74
CA VAL A 817 -3.91 1.57 35.48
C VAL A 817 -3.27 2.26 34.28
N ASP A 818 -1.99 2.59 34.41
CA ASP A 818 -1.21 3.15 33.30
C ASP A 818 -0.79 2.05 32.29
N THR A 819 -0.18 2.45 31.17
CA THR A 819 0.26 1.54 30.11
C THR A 819 1.35 0.53 30.55
N SER A 820 1.97 0.73 31.73
CA SER A 820 2.91 -0.23 32.33
C SER A 820 2.21 -1.25 33.25
N GLY A 821 0.90 -1.12 33.46
CA GLY A 821 0.11 -1.97 34.35
C GLY A 821 0.11 -1.53 35.81
N ARG A 822 0.68 -0.37 36.13
CA ARG A 822 0.74 0.19 37.51
C ARG A 822 -0.57 0.90 37.82
N ILE A 823 -1.16 0.62 38.98
CA ILE A 823 -2.34 1.33 39.47
C ILE A 823 -1.92 2.76 39.85
N VAL A 824 -2.57 3.75 39.21
CA VAL A 824 -2.34 5.19 39.47
C VAL A 824 -3.47 5.82 40.27
N LEU A 825 -4.63 5.20 40.32
CA LEU A 825 -5.78 5.60 41.12
C LEU A 825 -6.59 4.36 41.50
N GLN A 826 -7.10 4.29 42.71
CA GLN A 826 -8.07 3.30 43.12
C GLN A 826 -9.13 3.97 44.01
N ASP A 827 -10.41 3.72 43.69
CA ASP A 827 -11.53 4.26 44.44
C ASP A 827 -12.70 3.29 44.50
N THR A 828 -13.57 3.43 45.49
CA THR A 828 -14.81 2.67 45.60
C THR A 828 -15.98 3.66 45.71
N LEU A 829 -16.78 3.68 44.65
CA LEU A 829 -17.82 4.67 44.45
C LEU A 829 -19.22 4.08 44.58
N THR A 830 -20.16 4.90 45.02
CA THR A 830 -21.58 4.53 45.02
C THR A 830 -22.20 5.02 43.72
N PRO A 831 -22.80 4.15 42.91
CA PRO A 831 -23.46 4.58 41.67
C PRO A 831 -24.65 5.48 41.93
N ASP A 832 -24.81 6.49 41.08
CA ASP A 832 -26.03 7.28 40.97
C ASP A 832 -26.77 6.82 39.69
N GLY A 833 -27.71 5.89 39.88
CA GLY A 833 -28.39 5.21 38.79
C GLY A 833 -27.46 4.26 38.02
N ASP A 834 -27.20 4.54 36.76
CA ASP A 834 -26.32 3.75 35.88
C ASP A 834 -24.91 4.36 35.72
N MET A 835 -24.55 5.37 36.57
CA MET A 835 -23.35 6.18 36.41
C MET A 835 -22.54 6.23 37.72
N VAL A 836 -21.20 6.28 37.57
CA VAL A 836 -20.25 6.67 38.65
C VAL A 836 -19.36 7.80 38.18
N LEU A 837 -19.01 8.72 39.09
CA LEU A 837 -18.12 9.83 38.85
C LEU A 837 -16.77 9.59 39.52
N LEU A 838 -15.75 9.28 38.73
CA LEU A 838 -14.40 9.07 39.23
C LEU A 838 -13.61 10.39 39.18
N GLN A 839 -13.12 10.85 40.30
CA GLN A 839 -12.26 12.05 40.40
C GLN A 839 -10.82 11.68 40.03
N LEU A 840 -10.24 12.36 39.07
CA LEU A 840 -8.89 12.02 38.56
C LEU A 840 -7.77 12.75 39.35
N GLY A 841 -8.09 13.80 40.09
CA GLY A 841 -7.07 14.55 40.84
C GLY A 841 -5.94 15.09 39.94
N ASN A 842 -4.69 14.77 40.35
CA ASN A 842 -3.48 15.20 39.61
C ASN A 842 -2.88 14.09 38.76
N ILE A 843 -3.70 13.28 38.12
CA ILE A 843 -3.22 12.24 37.17
C ILE A 843 -2.63 12.94 35.95
N ALA A 844 -1.46 12.48 35.49
CA ALA A 844 -0.78 13.04 34.34
C ALA A 844 -1.59 12.79 33.05
N PRO A 845 -1.57 13.70 32.07
CA PRO A 845 -2.17 13.41 30.76
C PRO A 845 -1.63 12.12 30.15
N GLY A 846 -2.53 11.26 29.68
CA GLY A 846 -2.15 9.95 29.12
C GLY A 846 -3.35 9.03 28.89
N ILE A 847 -3.05 7.82 28.41
CA ILE A 847 -4.04 6.75 28.22
C ILE A 847 -3.96 5.80 29.40
N TYR A 848 -5.11 5.50 29.99
CA TYR A 848 -5.27 4.63 31.15
C TYR A 848 -6.36 3.58 30.88
N LEU A 849 -6.32 2.48 31.62
CA LEU A 849 -7.39 1.48 31.63
C LEU A 849 -8.07 1.50 33.00
N ALA A 850 -9.38 1.73 33.02
CA ALA A 850 -10.19 1.58 34.21
C ALA A 850 -10.63 0.10 34.32
N ARG A 851 -10.16 -0.57 35.39
CA ARG A 851 -10.68 -1.89 35.79
C ARG A 851 -11.80 -1.67 36.81
N ILE A 852 -12.98 -2.13 36.48
CA ILE A 852 -14.19 -1.89 37.24
C ILE A 852 -14.64 -3.21 37.84
N TYR A 853 -14.57 -3.33 39.13
CA TYR A 853 -14.89 -4.55 39.88
C TYR A 853 -16.35 -4.49 40.35
N LEU A 854 -17.14 -5.45 39.92
CA LEU A 854 -18.57 -5.49 40.17
C LEU A 854 -19.03 -6.94 40.44
N ASN A 855 -19.50 -7.22 41.65
CA ASN A 855 -20.07 -8.54 42.00
C ASN A 855 -19.21 -9.74 41.56
N GLY A 856 -17.86 -9.64 41.73
CA GLY A 856 -16.93 -10.70 41.34
C GLY A 856 -16.56 -10.73 39.85
N LYS A 857 -17.08 -9.80 39.05
CA LYS A 857 -16.71 -9.60 37.63
C LYS A 857 -15.81 -8.36 37.48
N VAL A 858 -14.97 -8.35 36.44
CA VAL A 858 -14.12 -7.19 36.10
C VAL A 858 -14.51 -6.73 34.71
N MET A 859 -14.92 -5.47 34.62
CA MET A 859 -15.10 -4.78 33.35
C MET A 859 -13.90 -3.88 33.09
N VAL A 860 -13.58 -3.61 31.86
CA VAL A 860 -12.44 -2.76 31.49
C VAL A 860 -12.91 -1.68 30.52
N ALA A 861 -12.55 -0.42 30.80
CA ALA A 861 -12.85 0.70 29.94
C ALA A 861 -11.60 1.58 29.74
N ARG A 862 -11.47 2.18 28.58
CA ARG A 862 -10.36 3.09 28.28
C ARG A 862 -10.70 4.49 28.81
N VAL A 863 -9.74 5.13 29.48
CA VAL A 863 -9.80 6.51 29.96
C VAL A 863 -8.62 7.30 29.35
N VAL A 864 -8.92 8.42 28.74
CA VAL A 864 -7.91 9.38 28.24
C VAL A 864 -7.96 10.61 29.13
N VAL A 865 -6.87 10.93 29.80
CA VAL A 865 -6.74 12.09 30.70
C VAL A 865 -5.95 13.20 30.01
#